data_0c0c73e3ee0055f6d2bb2bc31fc4b951
#
_entry.id   0c0c73e3ee0055f6d2bb2bc31fc4b951
#
_cell.length_a   1.000
_cell.length_b   1.000
_cell.length_c   1.000
_cell.angle_alpha   90.00
_cell.angle_beta   90.00
_cell.angle_gamma   90.00
#
_symmetry.space_group_name_H-M   'P 1'
#
loop_
_entity.id
_entity.type
_entity.pdbx_description
1 polymer ?
#
loop_
_entity_poly.entity_id
_entity_poly.type
_entity_poly.pdbx_seq_one_letter_code
_entity_poly.pdbx_strand_id
1 'polypeptide(L)'
;MKFTPRPRPVTTWHLRVRALSLLLSALTTGGAARAQSVVAAPAPPSAPAQPEAAGEAKPATPENPVTPASPATAAQQRIEVTGGRADDTTQRQRSTAAKIVIGREEIDKFGDATLGEVLRRLPGVTTPGAPGRGGPPRLRGLGGGYTQILIDGQRTPPGFSVESLTPEQIERIEILRAPTAETGARAIAGTINIITREGFRRRLNDLRVGVGLENGTVSPGINWTHNDAKGPLTYNVSGSVFRGHRKDESTSQTRDEDVGSGATLREQIESAFTDNRRTGANLSGRLSWRLSEGGDVLTLMPTLFHTVADNRRTFSLVQPIGSTPPDYDSGSSHTDSAFTNGRLNLMWRQRLGGSRLELNGGVGAWRARGDTQRQEFTVAGGSTPVRTIVDGSRTRQESVNLNGKLSTLLGSPPATGPSTGPGNATVGEHNLVTGIELEALRRTETRSTLQNGTPLLTDFGDNLQASSTRLALYAQDEWALNPRWAVHAGLRWEGIATRGDAADGSARPENRSSVATPLLHAVWKPDPKGRDQVRLSLTRSYKSPDLGNLMARPSINSRYPVAGTNTPTAPDRAGNPDLRPEMALGVDLAVERYLAAGGVLSANLFSRRIRDLMRSVTTLETVSWSPVQRYVARTQNIGDALTQGIELEAKFRLDQMVTGAPRVEMRSNLSLFRSKVEGVPGPDNRLDSQAKATANIGADYRIRGTPLTLGGNVNWVPGYRTQLSDEQVTTTPGKRVWDAFALWTFSPTVGLRVLGSNLSPRDYTSTNTLELGGLREAAVNTSPSFTNWQVRLELKL
;
A
#
# COMPACT_ATOMS: atom_id res chain seq x y z
N MET A 1 18.22 61.08 8.61
CA MET A 1 19.33 60.25 8.13
C MET A 1 18.72 59.05 7.45
N LYS A 2 18.83 58.93 6.13
CA LYS A 2 18.31 57.85 5.33
C LYS A 2 19.33 56.72 5.32
N PHE A 3 18.94 55.48 5.75
CA PHE A 3 19.73 54.30 5.53
C PHE A 3 19.04 53.44 4.46
N THR A 4 19.71 53.26 3.33
CA THR A 4 19.40 52.32 2.26
C THR A 4 20.01 50.95 2.59
N PRO A 5 19.32 49.82 2.45
CA PRO A 5 19.94 48.48 2.57
C PRO A 5 20.58 48.09 1.25
N ARG A 6 21.83 47.59 1.33
CA ARG A 6 22.57 46.95 0.24
C ARG A 6 22.04 45.53 -0.04
N PRO A 7 21.98 45.04 -1.28
CA PRO A 7 21.60 43.69 -1.60
C PRO A 7 22.76 42.71 -1.34
N ARG A 8 22.45 41.57 -0.74
CA ARG A 8 23.36 40.40 -0.62
C ARG A 8 23.38 39.60 -1.91
N PRO A 9 24.52 38.96 -2.30
CA PRO A 9 24.65 38.28 -3.57
C PRO A 9 23.89 36.95 -3.55
N VAL A 10 23.07 36.71 -4.57
CA VAL A 10 22.40 35.45 -4.89
C VAL A 10 23.45 34.56 -5.54
N THR A 11 23.94 33.56 -4.84
CA THR A 11 24.89 32.57 -5.35
C THR A 11 24.15 31.48 -6.13
N THR A 12 24.43 31.47 -7.39
CA THR A 12 24.19 30.47 -8.45
C THR A 12 23.91 29.02 -8.05
N TRP A 13 22.65 28.63 -8.21
CA TRP A 13 22.18 27.23 -8.25
C TRP A 13 21.44 26.89 -9.56
N HIS A 14 21.56 27.72 -10.60
CA HIS A 14 20.83 27.54 -11.86
C HIS A 14 21.49 26.61 -12.88
N LEU A 15 22.66 26.05 -12.61
CA LEU A 15 23.41 25.25 -13.60
C LEU A 15 23.16 23.72 -13.56
N ARG A 16 22.40 23.18 -12.58
CA ARG A 16 22.16 21.73 -12.49
C ARG A 16 20.79 21.25 -12.99
N VAL A 17 19.87 22.15 -13.31
CA VAL A 17 18.54 21.77 -13.83
C VAL A 17 18.53 21.67 -15.37
N ARG A 18 19.45 22.31 -16.07
CA ARG A 18 19.52 22.24 -17.55
C ARG A 18 20.08 20.92 -18.10
N ALA A 19 20.80 20.14 -17.31
CA ALA A 19 21.33 18.84 -17.75
C ALA A 19 20.27 17.73 -17.82
N LEU A 20 19.18 17.84 -17.01
CA LEU A 20 18.08 16.87 -17.04
C LEU A 20 17.08 17.14 -18.17
N SER A 21 16.96 18.39 -18.62
CA SER A 21 16.10 18.76 -19.75
C SER A 21 16.68 18.38 -21.11
N LEU A 22 18.00 18.26 -21.21
CA LEU A 22 18.69 17.86 -22.46
C LEU A 22 18.66 16.34 -22.70
N LEU A 23 18.48 15.52 -21.64
CA LEU A 23 18.32 14.07 -21.78
C LEU A 23 16.90 13.65 -22.23
N LEU A 24 15.89 14.49 -21.97
CA LEU A 24 14.52 14.24 -22.42
C LEU A 24 14.28 14.72 -23.86
N SER A 25 15.05 15.70 -24.36
CA SER A 25 14.91 16.24 -25.73
C SER A 25 15.61 15.38 -26.78
N ALA A 26 16.52 14.48 -26.40
CA ALA A 26 17.24 13.58 -27.32
C ALA A 26 16.45 12.31 -27.71
N LEU A 27 15.29 12.07 -27.10
CA LEU A 27 14.42 10.92 -27.35
C LEU A 27 13.24 11.19 -28.29
N THR A 28 13.09 12.42 -28.79
CA THR A 28 11.93 12.82 -29.63
C THR A 28 12.26 13.23 -31.08
N THR A 29 13.52 13.11 -31.51
CA THR A 29 13.90 13.44 -32.90
C THR A 29 14.70 12.31 -33.54
N GLY A 30 14.01 11.46 -34.29
CA GLY A 30 14.57 10.50 -35.22
C GLY A 30 13.54 9.46 -35.60
N GLY A 31 12.95 9.46 -36.69
CA GLY A 31 13.17 9.73 -38.03
C GLY A 31 12.06 9.10 -38.84
N ALA A 32 11.37 9.89 -39.61
CA ALA A 32 10.54 9.42 -40.68
C ALA A 32 11.46 9.09 -41.85
N ALA A 33 11.55 7.82 -42.25
CA ALA A 33 12.15 7.42 -43.50
C ALA A 33 11.18 6.60 -44.34
N ARG A 34 11.00 7.10 -45.56
CA ARG A 34 10.09 6.67 -46.63
C ARG A 34 10.32 5.19 -47.00
N ALA A 35 9.20 4.52 -47.23
CA ALA A 35 9.13 3.30 -48.02
C ALA A 35 9.42 3.57 -49.47
N GLN A 36 10.31 2.79 -50.07
CA GLN A 36 10.35 2.53 -51.50
C GLN A 36 10.41 1.01 -51.73
N SER A 37 9.43 0.61 -52.51
CA SER A 37 9.18 -0.72 -53.08
C SER A 37 10.28 -1.14 -54.03
N VAL A 38 10.75 -2.39 -53.93
CA VAL A 38 11.32 -3.12 -55.07
C VAL A 38 10.86 -4.59 -55.06
N VAL A 39 10.44 -4.97 -56.19
CA VAL A 39 9.83 -6.11 -56.80
C VAL A 39 10.52 -7.47 -56.56
N ALA A 40 9.71 -8.51 -56.67
CA ALA A 40 9.88 -9.93 -56.37
C ALA A 40 10.67 -10.76 -57.36
N ALA A 41 11.04 -11.93 -56.86
CA ALA A 41 11.10 -13.31 -57.40
C ALA A 41 12.40 -13.82 -58.05
N PRO A 42 12.62 -15.16 -58.21
CA PRO A 42 11.91 -16.35 -57.71
C PRO A 42 12.83 -17.46 -57.09
N ALA A 43 12.22 -18.46 -56.47
CA ALA A 43 12.75 -19.80 -56.21
C ALA A 43 12.60 -20.70 -57.49
N PRO A 44 12.94 -21.97 -57.54
CA PRO A 44 13.47 -23.04 -56.69
C PRO A 44 14.57 -23.93 -57.39
N PRO A 45 14.80 -25.24 -57.20
CA PRO A 45 13.95 -26.34 -56.81
C PRO A 45 14.55 -27.47 -55.94
N SER A 46 13.68 -28.35 -55.59
CA SER A 46 13.63 -29.66 -54.95
C SER A 46 14.70 -30.74 -55.14
N ALA A 47 14.70 -31.59 -54.14
CA ALA A 47 15.13 -32.93 -53.83
C ALA A 47 15.40 -33.97 -54.98
N PRO A 48 16.02 -35.15 -54.71
CA PRO A 48 15.26 -36.32 -54.22
C PRO A 48 16.00 -37.31 -53.27
N ALA A 49 15.17 -37.89 -52.40
CA ALA A 49 14.91 -39.33 -52.11
C ALA A 49 16.02 -40.36 -51.94
N GLN A 50 15.78 -41.08 -50.83
CA GLN A 50 16.29 -42.37 -50.31
C GLN A 50 16.55 -43.48 -51.30
N PRO A 51 17.23 -44.63 -50.89
CA PRO A 51 16.47 -45.69 -50.19
C PRO A 51 17.23 -46.54 -49.14
N GLU A 52 16.42 -47.30 -48.48
CA GLU A 52 16.55 -48.33 -47.41
C GLU A 52 17.58 -49.45 -47.76
N ALA A 53 18.10 -50.13 -46.70
CA ALA A 53 17.76 -51.49 -46.34
C ALA A 53 18.76 -52.19 -45.39
N ALA A 54 18.21 -52.68 -44.32
CA ALA A 54 18.26 -53.99 -43.69
C ALA A 54 19.59 -54.63 -43.23
N GLY A 55 19.59 -55.24 -42.07
CA GLY A 55 20.14 -56.56 -41.82
C GLY A 55 20.99 -56.78 -40.57
N GLU A 56 20.36 -57.20 -39.51
CA GLU A 56 20.72 -58.28 -38.55
C GLU A 56 22.16 -58.63 -38.18
N ALA A 57 22.43 -58.80 -36.90
CA ALA A 57 22.87 -60.00 -36.16
C ALA A 57 23.94 -59.73 -35.08
N LYS A 58 23.55 -60.06 -33.83
CA LYS A 58 24.43 -60.35 -32.69
C LYS A 58 25.10 -61.75 -32.91
N PRO A 59 26.25 -62.14 -32.31
CA PRO A 59 26.44 -62.21 -30.85
C PRO A 59 27.91 -62.14 -30.33
N ALA A 60 27.98 -62.20 -28.99
CA ALA A 60 28.99 -62.81 -28.11
C ALA A 60 30.27 -62.09 -27.69
N THR A 61 30.37 -61.91 -26.38
CA THR A 61 31.50 -61.66 -25.50
C THR A 61 32.63 -62.68 -25.63
N PRO A 62 33.91 -62.38 -25.32
CA PRO A 62 34.40 -62.68 -23.97
C PRO A 62 35.47 -61.71 -23.35
N GLU A 63 35.40 -61.69 -22.03
CA GLU A 63 36.43 -61.64 -20.95
C GLU A 63 37.66 -60.73 -21.04
N ASN A 64 37.86 -60.09 -19.88
CA ASN A 64 38.92 -59.22 -19.38
C ASN A 64 40.34 -59.73 -19.47
N PRO A 65 41.35 -58.83 -19.37
CA PRO A 65 42.14 -58.85 -18.14
C PRO A 65 42.40 -57.46 -17.49
N VAL A 66 42.75 -57.58 -16.25
CA VAL A 66 42.87 -56.65 -15.16
C VAL A 66 44.11 -55.74 -15.22
N THR A 67 43.94 -54.41 -14.79
CA THR A 67 44.80 -53.53 -14.01
C THR A 67 45.91 -52.70 -14.75
N PRO A 68 46.29 -51.49 -14.24
CA PRO A 68 46.13 -50.92 -12.87
C PRO A 68 45.52 -49.49 -12.76
N ALA A 69 45.16 -49.16 -11.55
CA ALA A 69 44.61 -47.87 -11.13
C ALA A 69 45.50 -46.67 -11.33
N SER A 70 44.95 -45.59 -11.82
CA SER A 70 45.48 -44.21 -11.70
C SER A 70 44.41 -43.33 -10.99
N PRO A 71 44.83 -42.28 -10.26
CA PRO A 71 44.08 -41.72 -9.15
C PRO A 71 42.83 -41.00 -9.59
N ALA A 72 41.77 -41.17 -8.82
CA ALA A 72 40.49 -40.52 -8.95
C ALA A 72 40.65 -39.00 -9.00
N THR A 73 40.49 -38.42 -10.15
CA THR A 73 40.14 -37.01 -10.28
C THR A 73 38.76 -36.85 -9.69
N ALA A 74 38.69 -36.14 -8.58
CA ALA A 74 37.41 -35.78 -7.97
C ALA A 74 36.50 -35.16 -9.00
N ALA A 75 35.45 -35.88 -9.38
CA ALA A 75 34.38 -35.34 -10.18
C ALA A 75 33.82 -34.16 -9.38
N GLN A 76 34.18 -32.95 -9.79
CA GLN A 76 33.43 -31.76 -9.41
C GLN A 76 32.00 -32.01 -9.84
N GLN A 77 31.16 -32.38 -8.84
CA GLN A 77 29.71 -32.29 -8.98
C GLN A 77 29.42 -30.84 -9.31
N ARG A 78 29.23 -30.57 -10.59
CA ARG A 78 28.69 -29.32 -11.10
C ARG A 78 27.28 -29.29 -10.52
N ILE A 79 27.13 -28.64 -9.36
CA ILE A 79 25.81 -28.24 -8.85
C ILE A 79 25.30 -27.22 -9.86
N GLU A 80 24.57 -27.70 -10.81
CA GLU A 80 23.74 -26.87 -11.66
C GLU A 80 22.67 -26.30 -10.75
N VAL A 81 22.95 -25.14 -10.16
CA VAL A 81 21.95 -24.31 -9.51
C VAL A 81 21.03 -23.82 -10.62
N THR A 82 20.09 -24.66 -11.02
CA THR A 82 18.88 -24.22 -11.69
C THR A 82 18.18 -23.31 -10.69
N GLY A 83 18.54 -22.01 -10.74
CA GLY A 83 17.99 -20.96 -9.89
C GLY A 83 16.52 -20.68 -10.20
N GLY A 84 15.69 -21.72 -10.19
CA GLY A 84 14.24 -21.58 -10.08
C GLY A 84 13.95 -20.96 -8.72
N ARG A 85 13.38 -19.74 -8.70
CA ARG A 85 12.84 -19.16 -7.47
C ARG A 85 11.89 -20.18 -6.85
N ALA A 86 12.06 -20.46 -5.56
CA ALA A 86 11.09 -21.27 -4.82
C ALA A 86 9.69 -20.70 -5.06
N ASP A 87 8.69 -21.53 -5.27
CA ASP A 87 7.33 -21.09 -5.42
C ASP A 87 6.90 -20.26 -4.18
N ASP A 88 5.82 -19.50 -4.29
CA ASP A 88 5.36 -18.59 -3.23
C ASP A 88 5.11 -19.34 -1.92
N THR A 89 4.60 -20.57 -2.01
CA THR A 89 4.32 -21.43 -0.86
C THR A 89 5.62 -21.87 -0.19
N THR A 90 6.63 -22.23 -0.97
CA THR A 90 7.97 -22.59 -0.46
C THR A 90 8.67 -21.39 0.16
N GLN A 91 8.55 -20.18 -0.43
CA GLN A 91 9.10 -18.96 0.17
C GLN A 91 8.43 -18.64 1.52
N ARG A 92 7.11 -18.81 1.61
CA ARG A 92 6.37 -18.67 2.86
C ARG A 92 6.82 -19.70 3.89
N GLN A 93 6.92 -20.97 3.50
CA GLN A 93 7.33 -22.07 4.38
C GLN A 93 8.75 -21.87 4.94
N ARG A 94 9.66 -21.35 4.12
CA ARG A 94 11.06 -21.10 4.49
C ARG A 94 11.30 -19.86 5.35
N SER A 95 10.33 -18.97 5.52
CA SER A 95 10.49 -17.78 6.36
C SER A 95 10.31 -18.15 7.84
N THR A 96 11.21 -17.73 8.73
CA THR A 96 11.06 -17.93 10.19
C THR A 96 10.05 -16.95 10.77
N ALA A 97 10.03 -15.69 10.31
CA ALA A 97 8.96 -14.75 10.63
C ALA A 97 7.68 -15.07 9.83
N ALA A 98 6.51 -14.92 10.47
CA ALA A 98 5.22 -15.20 9.83
C ALA A 98 4.95 -14.23 8.68
N LYS A 99 4.95 -14.74 7.43
CA LYS A 99 4.61 -13.94 6.23
C LYS A 99 3.74 -14.72 5.25
N ILE A 100 2.94 -13.99 4.49
CA ILE A 100 2.21 -14.49 3.32
C ILE A 100 2.91 -13.94 2.08
N VAL A 101 3.07 -14.78 1.06
CA VAL A 101 3.64 -14.38 -0.23
C VAL A 101 2.60 -14.65 -1.31
N ILE A 102 2.27 -13.62 -2.08
CA ILE A 102 1.38 -13.67 -3.24
C ILE A 102 2.22 -13.35 -4.46
N GLY A 103 2.50 -14.33 -5.25
CA GLY A 103 3.39 -14.20 -6.40
C GLY A 103 2.67 -13.77 -7.67
N ARG A 104 3.47 -13.63 -8.72
CA ARG A 104 3.04 -13.13 -10.01
C ARG A 104 1.87 -13.91 -10.62
N GLU A 105 1.95 -15.24 -10.57
CA GLU A 105 0.90 -16.09 -11.16
C GLU A 105 -0.47 -15.88 -10.51
N GLU A 106 -0.50 -15.67 -9.21
CA GLU A 106 -1.73 -15.43 -8.48
C GLU A 106 -2.27 -14.00 -8.76
N ILE A 107 -1.39 -12.99 -8.83
CA ILE A 107 -1.76 -11.63 -9.19
C ILE A 107 -2.35 -11.58 -10.61
N ASP A 108 -1.75 -12.28 -11.57
CA ASP A 108 -2.26 -12.33 -12.96
C ASP A 108 -3.61 -13.03 -13.08
N LYS A 109 -3.87 -14.06 -12.24
CA LYS A 109 -5.15 -14.78 -12.24
C LYS A 109 -6.31 -13.86 -11.84
N PHE A 110 -6.14 -12.98 -10.87
CA PHE A 110 -7.20 -12.06 -10.44
C PHE A 110 -7.64 -11.12 -11.56
N GLY A 111 -6.71 -10.68 -12.41
CA GLY A 111 -7.02 -9.81 -13.54
C GLY A 111 -7.50 -8.42 -13.14
N ASP A 112 -7.27 -8.02 -11.90
CA ASP A 112 -7.63 -6.70 -11.37
C ASP A 112 -6.95 -5.58 -12.16
N ALA A 113 -7.59 -4.42 -12.24
CA ALA A 113 -7.04 -3.26 -12.94
C ALA A 113 -6.04 -2.49 -12.08
N THR A 114 -6.24 -2.50 -10.78
CA THR A 114 -5.43 -1.75 -9.82
C THR A 114 -4.85 -2.66 -8.74
N LEU A 115 -3.74 -2.23 -8.17
CA LEU A 115 -3.15 -2.95 -7.04
C LEU A 115 -4.07 -2.94 -5.81
N GLY A 116 -4.87 -1.89 -5.60
CA GLY A 116 -5.82 -1.84 -4.50
C GLY A 116 -6.90 -2.91 -4.58
N GLU A 117 -7.37 -3.27 -5.78
CA GLU A 117 -8.29 -4.39 -6.00
C GLU A 117 -7.63 -5.72 -5.64
N VAL A 118 -6.37 -5.94 -6.06
CA VAL A 118 -5.59 -7.13 -5.67
C VAL A 118 -5.47 -7.22 -4.14
N LEU A 119 -5.06 -6.14 -3.49
CA LEU A 119 -4.85 -6.10 -2.04
C LEU A 119 -6.12 -6.40 -1.26
N ARG A 120 -7.30 -5.95 -1.73
CA ARG A 120 -8.59 -6.21 -1.09
C ARG A 120 -8.94 -7.69 -0.99
N ARG A 121 -8.41 -8.54 -1.87
CA ARG A 121 -8.65 -10.00 -1.89
C ARG A 121 -7.73 -10.78 -0.95
N LEU A 122 -6.70 -10.11 -0.40
CA LEU A 122 -5.69 -10.77 0.41
C LEU A 122 -6.14 -11.03 1.84
N PRO A 123 -5.62 -12.08 2.51
CA PRO A 123 -5.98 -12.44 3.87
C PRO A 123 -5.75 -11.30 4.86
N GLY A 124 -6.77 -10.98 5.67
CA GLY A 124 -6.71 -9.96 6.72
C GLY A 124 -6.65 -8.52 6.21
N VAL A 125 -6.75 -8.28 4.90
CA VAL A 125 -6.75 -6.94 4.31
C VAL A 125 -8.17 -6.39 4.19
N THR A 126 -8.37 -5.15 4.60
CA THR A 126 -9.61 -4.38 4.44
C THR A 126 -9.32 -3.05 3.79
N THR A 127 -10.29 -2.47 3.11
CA THR A 127 -10.26 -1.10 2.60
C THR A 127 -11.40 -0.31 3.23
N PRO A 128 -11.16 0.89 3.80
CA PRO A 128 -12.21 1.70 4.39
C PRO A 128 -13.14 2.30 3.33
N GLY A 129 -14.30 2.83 3.75
CA GLY A 129 -15.24 3.54 2.88
C GLY A 129 -16.06 2.65 1.95
N ALA A 130 -16.87 3.28 1.10
CA ALA A 130 -17.73 2.62 0.14
C ALA A 130 -16.92 1.78 -0.88
N PRO A 131 -17.52 0.72 -1.49
CA PRO A 131 -16.87 -0.04 -2.56
C PRO A 131 -16.39 0.85 -3.71
N GLY A 132 -15.15 0.65 -4.17
CA GLY A 132 -14.54 1.49 -5.22
C GLY A 132 -14.12 2.89 -4.78
N ARG A 133 -14.39 3.29 -3.53
CA ARG A 133 -14.09 4.61 -2.95
C ARG A 133 -13.12 4.52 -1.77
N GLY A 134 -12.54 3.35 -1.53
CA GLY A 134 -11.73 3.06 -0.36
C GLY A 134 -10.41 3.83 -0.30
N GLY A 135 -9.95 4.06 0.93
CA GLY A 135 -8.62 4.56 1.22
C GLY A 135 -7.57 3.44 1.25
N PRO A 136 -6.37 3.71 1.78
CA PRO A 136 -5.27 2.75 1.79
C PRO A 136 -5.66 1.44 2.50
N PRO A 137 -5.14 0.29 2.01
CA PRO A 137 -5.41 -1.02 2.60
C PRO A 137 -4.92 -1.10 4.04
N ARG A 138 -5.65 -1.83 4.86
CA ARG A 138 -5.43 -1.98 6.30
C ARG A 138 -5.36 -3.46 6.66
N LEU A 139 -4.42 -3.82 7.52
CA LEU A 139 -4.32 -5.15 8.09
C LEU A 139 -5.10 -5.24 9.41
N ARG A 140 -5.68 -6.42 9.70
CA ARG A 140 -6.40 -6.72 10.96
C ARG A 140 -7.53 -5.73 11.28
N GLY A 141 -8.05 -5.07 10.23
CA GLY A 141 -9.10 -4.05 10.37
C GLY A 141 -8.70 -2.80 11.14
N LEU A 142 -7.41 -2.63 11.52
CA LEU A 142 -6.95 -1.49 12.32
C LEU A 142 -6.93 -0.21 11.47
N GLY A 143 -7.13 0.93 12.12
CA GLY A 143 -7.23 2.24 11.51
C GLY A 143 -6.01 2.74 10.75
N GLY A 144 -6.00 4.00 10.35
CA GLY A 144 -4.88 4.60 9.62
C GLY A 144 -3.57 4.59 10.42
N GLY A 145 -2.44 4.35 9.72
CA GLY A 145 -1.11 4.33 10.32
C GLY A 145 -0.69 3.04 11.01
N TYR A 146 -1.61 2.08 11.23
CA TYR A 146 -1.27 0.77 11.83
C TYR A 146 -0.70 -0.24 10.83
N THR A 147 -0.94 -0.05 9.54
CA THR A 147 -0.38 -0.87 8.45
C THR A 147 0.70 -0.08 7.74
N GLN A 148 1.89 -0.63 7.64
CA GLN A 148 2.97 -0.07 6.83
C GLN A 148 2.86 -0.60 5.39
N ILE A 149 2.97 0.29 4.41
CA ILE A 149 3.04 -0.07 2.99
C ILE A 149 4.41 0.29 2.47
N LEU A 150 5.11 -0.70 1.93
CA LEU A 150 6.43 -0.55 1.33
C LEU A 150 6.36 -0.89 -0.16
N ILE A 151 7.22 -0.24 -0.94
CA ILE A 151 7.54 -0.61 -2.32
C ILE A 151 9.03 -0.89 -2.36
N ASP A 152 9.41 -2.13 -2.73
CA ASP A 152 10.80 -2.61 -2.71
C ASP A 152 11.51 -2.35 -1.36
N GLY A 153 10.80 -2.59 -0.24
CA GLY A 153 11.29 -2.36 1.10
C GLY A 153 11.29 -0.90 1.56
N GLN A 154 10.82 0.05 0.75
CA GLN A 154 10.85 1.47 1.02
C GLN A 154 9.45 2.03 1.24
N ARG A 155 9.30 2.95 2.19
CA ARG A 155 8.00 3.56 2.51
C ARG A 155 7.42 4.35 1.35
N THR A 156 6.11 4.22 1.17
CA THR A 156 5.37 5.08 0.24
C THR A 156 5.27 6.51 0.79
N PRO A 157 5.43 7.54 -0.06
CA PRO A 157 5.25 8.92 0.37
C PRO A 157 3.78 9.20 0.75
N PRO A 158 3.52 10.15 1.66
CA PRO A 158 2.16 10.62 1.94
C PRO A 158 1.46 11.09 0.66
N GLY A 159 0.18 10.74 0.52
CA GLY A 159 -0.59 11.08 -0.69
C GLY A 159 -0.39 10.12 -1.88
N PHE A 160 0.55 9.18 -1.80
CA PHE A 160 0.69 8.13 -2.80
C PHE A 160 -0.47 7.13 -2.66
N SER A 161 -1.24 6.94 -3.73
CA SER A 161 -2.28 5.93 -3.78
C SER A 161 -1.74 4.64 -4.37
N VAL A 162 -1.94 3.52 -3.67
CA VAL A 162 -1.61 2.18 -4.19
C VAL A 162 -2.40 1.85 -5.45
N GLU A 163 -3.55 2.49 -5.68
CA GLU A 163 -4.34 2.41 -6.89
C GLU A 163 -3.61 2.93 -8.14
N SER A 164 -2.53 3.72 -7.94
CA SER A 164 -1.71 4.24 -9.03
C SER A 164 -0.74 3.20 -9.61
N LEU A 165 -0.49 2.11 -8.88
CA LEU A 165 0.31 0.98 -9.37
C LEU A 165 -0.60 -0.03 -10.07
N THR A 166 -0.13 -0.52 -11.21
CA THR A 166 -0.82 -1.58 -11.90
C THR A 166 -0.28 -2.95 -11.49
N PRO A 167 -1.11 -3.99 -11.46
CA PRO A 167 -0.67 -5.34 -11.10
C PRO A 167 0.52 -5.83 -11.94
N GLU A 168 0.65 -5.35 -13.19
CA GLU A 168 1.71 -5.74 -14.12
C GLU A 168 3.11 -5.33 -13.67
N GLN A 169 3.20 -4.25 -12.89
CA GLN A 169 4.46 -3.74 -12.34
C GLN A 169 4.96 -4.57 -11.16
N ILE A 170 4.12 -5.45 -10.61
CA ILE A 170 4.37 -6.17 -9.37
C ILE A 170 4.90 -7.58 -9.66
N GLU A 171 5.97 -7.97 -9.01
CA GLU A 171 6.49 -9.34 -8.99
C GLU A 171 5.78 -10.20 -7.94
N ARG A 172 5.62 -9.64 -6.74
CA ARG A 172 4.93 -10.28 -5.62
C ARG A 172 4.53 -9.26 -4.56
N ILE A 173 3.61 -9.68 -3.72
CA ILE A 173 3.20 -8.95 -2.52
C ILE A 173 3.55 -9.82 -1.31
N GLU A 174 4.26 -9.25 -0.34
CA GLU A 174 4.61 -9.89 0.91
C GLU A 174 3.84 -9.24 2.05
N ILE A 175 3.03 -10.01 2.78
CA ILE A 175 2.33 -9.54 3.98
C ILE A 175 3.07 -10.08 5.19
N LEU A 176 3.78 -9.20 5.90
CA LEU A 176 4.51 -9.51 7.11
C LEU A 176 3.58 -9.32 8.31
N ARG A 177 3.14 -10.42 8.90
CA ARG A 177 2.28 -10.42 10.10
C ARG A 177 3.05 -10.10 11.37
N ALA A 178 4.34 -10.42 11.38
CA ALA A 178 5.28 -10.10 12.45
C ALA A 178 6.53 -9.40 11.85
N PRO A 179 7.02 -8.30 12.46
CA PRO A 179 8.20 -7.59 11.97
C PRO A 179 9.47 -8.40 12.20
N THR A 180 10.53 -8.11 11.40
CA THR A 180 11.91 -8.48 11.71
C THR A 180 12.72 -7.22 12.06
N ALA A 181 13.92 -7.36 12.62
CA ALA A 181 14.73 -6.18 12.92
C ALA A 181 15.15 -5.44 11.63
N GLU A 182 15.35 -6.18 10.54
CA GLU A 182 15.62 -5.64 9.21
C GLU A 182 14.43 -4.87 8.61
N THR A 183 13.21 -5.42 8.67
CA THR A 183 12.02 -4.77 8.09
C THR A 183 11.50 -3.62 8.94
N GLY A 184 11.95 -3.53 10.19
CA GLY A 184 11.47 -2.56 11.17
C GLY A 184 10.09 -2.90 11.74
N ALA A 185 9.77 -2.31 12.89
CA ALA A 185 8.58 -2.61 13.68
C ALA A 185 7.62 -1.40 13.78
N ARG A 186 7.61 -0.51 12.78
CA ARG A 186 6.80 0.72 12.73
C ARG A 186 5.30 0.49 12.45
N ALA A 187 4.86 -0.75 12.40
CA ALA A 187 3.47 -1.11 12.11
C ALA A 187 2.96 -2.15 13.11
N ILE A 188 1.99 -1.77 13.91
CA ILE A 188 1.39 -2.64 14.93
C ILE A 188 0.54 -3.75 14.29
N ALA A 189 -0.14 -3.46 13.18
CA ALA A 189 -0.96 -4.44 12.46
C ALA A 189 -0.15 -5.36 11.55
N GLY A 190 0.97 -4.87 11.01
CA GLY A 190 1.83 -5.58 10.07
C GLY A 190 2.24 -4.73 8.88
N THR A 191 3.02 -5.31 7.97
CA THR A 191 3.58 -4.62 6.80
C THR A 191 3.14 -5.30 5.52
N ILE A 192 2.72 -4.53 4.53
CA ILE A 192 2.49 -4.96 3.14
C ILE A 192 3.68 -4.45 2.32
N ASN A 193 4.54 -5.35 1.85
CA ASN A 193 5.68 -5.02 1.02
C ASN A 193 5.38 -5.43 -0.43
N ILE A 194 5.32 -4.45 -1.31
CA ILE A 194 5.04 -4.61 -2.74
C ILE A 194 6.39 -4.67 -3.43
N ILE A 195 6.74 -5.82 -3.98
CA ILE A 195 7.99 -6.01 -4.72
C ILE A 195 7.70 -5.81 -6.20
N THR A 196 8.35 -4.82 -6.79
CA THR A 196 8.27 -4.58 -8.24
C THR A 196 9.02 -5.64 -9.03
N ARG A 197 8.76 -5.72 -10.34
CA ARG A 197 9.39 -6.73 -11.23
C ARG A 197 10.88 -6.84 -10.99
N GLU A 198 11.32 -8.01 -10.60
CA GLU A 198 12.75 -8.35 -10.44
C GLU A 198 13.31 -8.83 -11.77
N GLY A 199 14.59 -8.58 -12.00
CA GLY A 199 15.46 -8.88 -13.13
C GLY A 199 15.00 -9.93 -14.16
N PHE A 200 15.73 -10.00 -15.25
CA PHE A 200 15.43 -10.83 -16.41
C PHE A 200 15.40 -12.33 -16.08
N ARG A 201 14.24 -12.96 -16.27
CA ARG A 201 14.07 -14.43 -16.31
C ARG A 201 13.61 -14.90 -17.70
N ARG A 202 12.82 -14.09 -18.37
CA ARG A 202 12.23 -14.35 -19.67
C ARG A 202 11.99 -13.01 -20.34
N ARG A 203 12.26 -12.90 -21.63
CA ARG A 203 11.81 -11.74 -22.41
C ARG A 203 10.32 -11.58 -22.26
N LEU A 204 9.92 -10.37 -22.01
CA LEU A 204 8.54 -9.99 -21.83
C LEU A 204 8.32 -8.67 -22.56
N ASN A 205 7.23 -8.60 -23.33
CA ASN A 205 6.76 -7.37 -23.95
C ASN A 205 5.22 -7.41 -23.89
N ASP A 206 4.67 -7.03 -22.74
CA ASP A 206 3.24 -7.10 -22.45
C ASP A 206 2.60 -5.72 -22.66
N LEU A 207 1.59 -5.66 -23.50
CA LEU A 207 0.74 -4.49 -23.70
C LEU A 207 -0.70 -4.83 -23.29
N ARG A 208 -1.30 -4.00 -22.45
CA ARG A 208 -2.68 -4.12 -22.03
C ARG A 208 -3.44 -2.82 -22.29
N VAL A 209 -4.52 -2.93 -23.00
CA VAL A 209 -5.43 -1.81 -23.30
C VAL A 209 -6.78 -2.15 -22.71
N GLY A 210 -7.33 -1.23 -21.92
CA GLY A 210 -8.59 -1.49 -21.23
C GLY A 210 -9.47 -0.26 -21.10
N VAL A 211 -10.74 -0.51 -20.84
CA VAL A 211 -11.74 0.51 -20.55
C VAL A 211 -12.58 0.07 -19.35
N GLY A 212 -12.77 0.98 -18.40
CA GLY A 212 -13.71 0.85 -17.28
C GLY A 212 -14.99 1.63 -17.56
N LEU A 213 -16.13 1.07 -17.13
CA LEU A 213 -17.47 1.64 -17.27
C LEU A 213 -18.14 1.64 -15.90
N GLU A 214 -18.46 2.81 -15.34
CA GLU A 214 -19.13 2.97 -14.05
C GLU A 214 -20.07 4.16 -14.08
N ASN A 215 -21.32 3.97 -13.68
CA ASN A 215 -22.34 5.04 -13.58
C ASN A 215 -22.35 6.00 -14.79
N GLY A 216 -22.40 5.43 -16.03
CA GLY A 216 -22.43 6.19 -17.28
C GLY A 216 -21.12 6.91 -17.62
N THR A 217 -20.02 6.62 -16.93
CA THR A 217 -18.69 7.20 -17.23
C THR A 217 -17.73 6.17 -17.80
N VAL A 218 -16.76 6.62 -18.59
CA VAL A 218 -15.77 5.80 -19.28
C VAL A 218 -14.37 6.15 -18.78
N SER A 219 -13.59 5.15 -18.42
CA SER A 219 -12.24 5.28 -17.87
C SER A 219 -11.25 4.41 -18.66
N PRO A 220 -10.64 4.92 -19.75
CA PRO A 220 -9.64 4.18 -20.53
C PRO A 220 -8.27 4.17 -19.86
N GLY A 221 -7.51 3.11 -20.13
CA GLY A 221 -6.14 2.97 -19.67
C GLY A 221 -5.30 2.06 -20.57
N ILE A 222 -4.00 2.34 -20.61
CA ILE A 222 -3.01 1.54 -21.31
C ILE A 222 -1.82 1.28 -20.40
N ASN A 223 -1.35 0.04 -20.38
CA ASN A 223 -0.18 -0.39 -19.62
C ASN A 223 0.77 -1.15 -20.52
N TRP A 224 2.05 -0.84 -20.45
CA TRP A 224 3.11 -1.53 -21.17
C TRP A 224 4.22 -1.92 -20.20
N THR A 225 4.72 -3.16 -20.34
CA THR A 225 5.84 -3.67 -19.56
C THR A 225 6.78 -4.42 -20.48
N HIS A 226 8.04 -4.03 -20.45
CA HIS A 226 9.10 -4.66 -21.22
C HIS A 226 10.25 -5.05 -20.30
N ASN A 227 10.75 -6.30 -20.45
CA ASN A 227 11.99 -6.71 -19.82
C ASN A 227 12.89 -7.47 -20.80
N ASP A 228 14.17 -7.20 -20.72
CA ASP A 228 15.19 -7.87 -21.56
C ASP A 228 16.56 -7.84 -20.84
N ALA A 229 17.54 -8.48 -21.45
CA ALA A 229 18.93 -8.51 -21.00
C ALA A 229 19.87 -8.19 -22.16
N LYS A 230 20.91 -7.39 -21.88
CA LYS A 230 21.97 -7.08 -22.84
C LYS A 230 23.34 -7.15 -22.14
N GLY A 231 24.09 -8.25 -22.39
CA GLY A 231 25.32 -8.50 -21.66
C GLY A 231 25.09 -8.58 -20.14
N PRO A 232 25.85 -7.81 -19.34
CA PRO A 232 25.70 -7.81 -17.88
C PRO A 232 24.47 -7.04 -17.39
N LEU A 233 23.82 -6.25 -18.26
CA LEU A 233 22.63 -5.46 -17.92
C LEU A 233 21.38 -6.29 -18.10
N THR A 234 20.57 -6.37 -17.05
CA THR A 234 19.18 -6.79 -17.11
C THR A 234 18.28 -5.60 -16.79
N TYR A 235 17.20 -5.42 -17.52
CA TYR A 235 16.31 -4.29 -17.28
C TYR A 235 14.84 -4.65 -17.40
N ASN A 236 14.04 -3.98 -16.60
CA ASN A 236 12.59 -3.93 -16.69
C ASN A 236 12.16 -2.48 -16.77
N VAL A 237 11.26 -2.16 -17.69
CA VAL A 237 10.61 -0.84 -17.81
C VAL A 237 9.12 -1.07 -17.90
N SER A 238 8.36 -0.33 -17.10
CA SER A 238 6.90 -0.36 -17.11
C SER A 238 6.35 1.05 -17.16
N GLY A 239 5.37 1.27 -18.04
CA GLY A 239 4.68 2.54 -18.20
C GLY A 239 3.17 2.35 -18.25
N SER A 240 2.44 3.32 -17.70
CA SER A 240 0.99 3.36 -17.80
C SER A 240 0.47 4.77 -17.99
N VAL A 241 -0.61 4.91 -18.74
CA VAL A 241 -1.39 6.15 -18.89
C VAL A 241 -2.85 5.80 -18.70
N PHE A 242 -3.56 6.59 -17.90
CA PHE A 242 -4.96 6.36 -17.62
C PHE A 242 -5.74 7.67 -17.54
N ARG A 243 -7.02 7.59 -17.85
CA ARG A 243 -8.01 8.64 -17.58
C ARG A 243 -9.14 8.01 -16.79
N GLY A 244 -9.35 8.49 -15.57
CA GLY A 244 -10.48 8.13 -14.72
C GLY A 244 -11.55 9.20 -14.83
N HIS A 245 -12.81 8.80 -15.02
CA HIS A 245 -13.96 9.67 -14.91
C HIS A 245 -14.98 9.02 -13.99
N ARG A 246 -15.45 9.75 -12.99
CA ARG A 246 -16.35 9.23 -11.97
C ARG A 246 -17.36 10.28 -11.55
N LYS A 247 -18.60 9.84 -11.40
CA LYS A 247 -19.69 10.62 -10.84
C LYS A 247 -20.10 10.02 -9.49
N ASP A 248 -20.09 10.84 -8.46
CA ASP A 248 -20.45 10.46 -7.10
C ASP A 248 -21.63 11.30 -6.62
N GLU A 249 -22.55 10.66 -5.93
CA GLU A 249 -23.65 11.30 -5.22
C GLU A 249 -23.45 11.07 -3.73
N SER A 250 -23.90 12.00 -2.89
CA SER A 250 -23.86 11.84 -1.44
C SER A 250 -24.95 12.67 -0.79
N THR A 251 -25.50 12.14 0.30
CA THR A 251 -26.44 12.86 1.17
C THR A 251 -25.86 12.88 2.58
N SER A 252 -25.86 14.06 3.21
CA SER A 252 -25.46 14.26 4.60
C SER A 252 -26.62 14.86 5.35
N GLN A 253 -27.23 14.09 6.28
CA GLN A 253 -28.27 14.55 7.17
C GLN A 253 -27.67 14.82 8.55
N THR A 254 -27.81 16.05 9.06
CA THR A 254 -27.39 16.44 10.40
C THR A 254 -28.61 16.78 11.22
N ARG A 255 -28.74 16.18 12.40
CA ARG A 255 -29.86 16.38 13.30
C ARG A 255 -29.37 16.71 14.70
N ASP A 256 -29.90 17.80 15.26
CA ASP A 256 -29.66 18.21 16.64
C ASP A 256 -30.90 17.94 17.45
N GLU A 257 -30.73 17.27 18.59
CA GLU A 257 -31.79 16.88 19.50
C GLU A 257 -31.47 17.36 20.93
N ASP A 258 -32.44 17.89 21.64
CA ASP A 258 -32.35 18.06 23.08
C ASP A 258 -32.49 16.69 23.75
N VAL A 259 -31.49 16.28 24.53
CA VAL A 259 -31.44 14.94 25.15
C VAL A 259 -32.54 14.79 26.22
N GLY A 260 -32.89 15.87 26.95
CA GLY A 260 -33.86 15.85 28.04
C GLY A 260 -35.29 15.68 27.56
N SER A 261 -35.69 16.38 26.50
CA SER A 261 -37.04 16.34 25.94
C SER A 261 -37.16 15.38 24.75
N GLY A 262 -36.07 14.98 24.10
CA GLY A 262 -36.06 14.22 22.85
C GLY A 262 -36.53 15.05 21.64
N ALA A 263 -36.73 16.37 21.80
CA ALA A 263 -37.19 17.24 20.73
C ALA A 263 -36.05 17.49 19.69
N THR A 264 -36.40 17.43 18.41
CA THR A 264 -35.46 17.84 17.32
C THR A 264 -35.46 19.37 17.27
N LEU A 265 -34.29 19.95 17.49
CA LEU A 265 -34.05 21.40 17.47
C LEU A 265 -33.70 21.89 16.07
N ARG A 266 -32.94 21.08 15.32
CA ARG A 266 -32.52 21.40 13.95
C ARG A 266 -32.38 20.12 13.15
N GLU A 267 -32.78 20.18 11.88
CA GLU A 267 -32.49 19.14 10.90
C GLU A 267 -32.03 19.77 9.58
N GLN A 268 -30.89 19.36 9.07
CA GLN A 268 -30.33 19.81 7.80
C GLN A 268 -29.99 18.62 6.91
N ILE A 269 -30.36 18.70 5.63
CA ILE A 269 -30.08 17.67 4.62
C ILE A 269 -29.30 18.32 3.48
N GLU A 270 -28.02 17.99 3.35
CA GLU A 270 -27.18 18.38 2.22
C GLU A 270 -27.14 17.23 1.21
N SER A 271 -27.57 17.48 -0.03
CA SER A 271 -27.42 16.58 -1.18
C SER A 271 -26.36 17.13 -2.10
N ALA A 272 -25.40 16.29 -2.52
CA ALA A 272 -24.28 16.70 -3.35
C ALA A 272 -24.04 15.74 -4.51
N PHE A 273 -23.70 16.33 -5.65
CA PHE A 273 -23.22 15.63 -6.85
C PHE A 273 -21.80 16.07 -7.16
N THR A 274 -20.93 15.10 -7.45
CA THR A 274 -19.51 15.35 -7.75
C THR A 274 -19.12 14.68 -9.07
N ASP A 275 -18.61 15.45 -10.02
CA ASP A 275 -17.97 14.98 -11.26
C ASP A 275 -16.45 15.07 -11.06
N ASN A 276 -15.77 13.92 -11.01
CA ASN A 276 -14.33 13.83 -10.81
C ASN A 276 -13.66 13.24 -12.05
N ARG A 277 -12.77 14.01 -12.67
CA ARG A 277 -11.98 13.63 -13.83
C ARG A 277 -10.50 13.65 -13.46
N ARG A 278 -9.82 12.53 -13.66
CA ARG A 278 -8.42 12.37 -13.32
C ARG A 278 -7.66 11.79 -14.51
N THR A 279 -6.53 12.39 -14.86
CA THR A 279 -5.59 11.85 -15.85
C THR A 279 -4.24 11.65 -15.19
N GLY A 280 -3.61 10.52 -15.44
CA GLY A 280 -2.34 10.22 -14.83
C GLY A 280 -1.44 9.36 -15.71
N ALA A 281 -0.14 9.44 -15.41
CA ALA A 281 0.89 8.63 -16.02
C ALA A 281 1.85 8.11 -14.94
N ASN A 282 2.32 6.89 -15.13
CA ASN A 282 3.32 6.24 -14.28
C ASN A 282 4.43 5.69 -15.18
N LEU A 283 5.68 5.86 -14.76
CA LEU A 283 6.85 5.22 -15.35
C LEU A 283 7.70 4.65 -14.22
N SER A 284 8.07 3.38 -14.32
CA SER A 284 8.98 2.74 -13.40
C SER A 284 10.00 1.90 -14.14
N GLY A 285 11.21 1.79 -13.59
CA GLY A 285 12.27 1.01 -14.16
C GLY A 285 13.08 0.29 -13.10
N ARG A 286 13.71 -0.82 -13.51
CA ARG A 286 14.73 -1.52 -12.74
C ARG A 286 15.85 -1.91 -13.71
N LEU A 287 17.02 -1.33 -13.51
CA LEU A 287 18.20 -1.60 -14.31
C LEU A 287 19.24 -2.24 -13.38
N SER A 288 19.65 -3.46 -13.66
CA SER A 288 20.55 -4.24 -12.81
C SER A 288 21.77 -4.65 -13.62
N TRP A 289 22.94 -4.19 -13.21
CA TRP A 289 24.24 -4.55 -13.78
C TRP A 289 24.89 -5.61 -12.90
N ARG A 290 25.18 -6.75 -13.48
CA ARG A 290 26.04 -7.76 -12.87
C ARG A 290 27.48 -7.27 -12.97
N LEU A 291 28.14 -7.02 -11.84
CA LEU A 291 29.50 -6.47 -11.77
C LEU A 291 30.55 -7.57 -11.74
N SER A 292 30.21 -8.75 -11.23
CA SER A 292 31.09 -9.91 -11.16
C SER A 292 30.33 -11.23 -11.36
N GLU A 293 31.05 -12.32 -11.68
CA GLU A 293 30.47 -13.66 -11.70
C GLU A 293 30.12 -14.17 -10.30
N GLY A 294 30.72 -13.60 -9.27
CA GLY A 294 30.44 -13.88 -7.85
C GLY A 294 29.08 -13.40 -7.36
N GLY A 295 28.32 -12.69 -8.20
CA GLY A 295 26.95 -12.24 -7.90
C GLY A 295 26.87 -10.83 -7.35
N ASP A 296 27.89 -10.00 -7.54
CA ASP A 296 27.84 -8.57 -7.25
C ASP A 296 26.94 -7.86 -8.24
N VAL A 297 26.06 -7.01 -7.74
CA VAL A 297 25.04 -6.36 -8.57
C VAL A 297 24.86 -4.92 -8.15
N LEU A 298 24.80 -4.03 -9.14
CA LEU A 298 24.34 -2.66 -8.98
C LEU A 298 22.96 -2.53 -9.62
N THR A 299 21.97 -2.03 -8.87
CA THR A 299 20.61 -1.86 -9.36
C THR A 299 20.16 -0.42 -9.19
N LEU A 300 19.64 0.17 -10.27
CA LEU A 300 19.02 1.49 -10.30
C LEU A 300 17.51 1.34 -10.51
N MET A 301 16.72 2.01 -9.68
CA MET A 301 15.24 1.93 -9.68
C MET A 301 14.62 3.32 -9.73
N PRO A 302 14.46 3.92 -10.94
CA PRO A 302 13.72 5.15 -11.13
C PRO A 302 12.21 4.91 -11.08
N THR A 303 11.46 5.82 -10.48
CA THR A 303 10.00 5.88 -10.54
C THR A 303 9.54 7.31 -10.74
N LEU A 304 8.54 7.51 -11.58
CA LEU A 304 7.89 8.79 -11.83
C LEU A 304 6.38 8.56 -11.89
N PHE A 305 5.63 9.33 -11.14
CA PHE A 305 4.18 9.34 -11.18
C PHE A 305 3.69 10.78 -11.27
N HIS A 306 2.76 11.04 -12.19
CA HIS A 306 2.11 12.33 -12.34
C HIS A 306 0.61 12.15 -12.52
N THR A 307 -0.18 13.00 -11.89
CA THR A 307 -1.63 13.02 -12.06
C THR A 307 -2.17 14.44 -11.92
N VAL A 308 -3.17 14.74 -12.72
CA VAL A 308 -4.00 15.94 -12.61
C VAL A 308 -5.44 15.52 -12.41
N ALA A 309 -6.19 16.28 -11.64
CA ALA A 309 -7.61 16.03 -11.45
C ALA A 309 -8.39 17.34 -11.43
N ASP A 310 -9.55 17.33 -12.10
CA ASP A 310 -10.60 18.33 -12.08
C ASP A 310 -11.78 17.73 -11.32
N ASN A 311 -12.21 18.39 -10.25
CA ASN A 311 -13.31 17.97 -9.41
C ASN A 311 -14.35 19.09 -9.33
N ARG A 312 -15.55 18.83 -9.79
CA ARG A 312 -16.68 19.76 -9.76
C ARG A 312 -17.76 19.19 -8.87
N ARG A 313 -18.11 19.92 -7.84
CA ARG A 313 -19.18 19.54 -6.90
C ARG A 313 -20.25 20.60 -6.90
N THR A 314 -21.51 20.17 -7.00
CA THR A 314 -22.70 20.98 -6.71
C THR A 314 -23.40 20.40 -5.51
N PHE A 315 -24.01 21.25 -4.68
CA PHE A 315 -24.72 20.82 -3.48
C PHE A 315 -25.90 21.73 -3.20
N SER A 316 -26.92 21.16 -2.57
CA SER A 316 -28.09 21.85 -2.05
C SER A 316 -28.29 21.49 -0.57
N LEU A 317 -28.73 22.44 0.23
CA LEU A 317 -29.02 22.29 1.65
C LEU A 317 -30.48 22.66 1.91
N VAL A 318 -31.22 21.72 2.51
CA VAL A 318 -32.58 21.94 2.98
C VAL A 318 -32.58 21.83 4.48
N GLN A 319 -33.25 22.75 5.16
CA GLN A 319 -33.47 22.72 6.63
C GLN A 319 -34.95 22.57 6.95
N PRO A 320 -35.47 21.31 7.12
CA PRO A 320 -36.84 21.07 7.46
C PRO A 320 -37.23 21.58 8.87
N ILE A 321 -36.29 21.53 9.82
CA ILE A 321 -36.48 21.94 11.23
C ILE A 321 -35.35 22.87 11.63
N GLY A 322 -35.68 23.96 12.29
CA GLY A 322 -34.75 24.93 12.87
C GLY A 322 -35.32 26.34 12.94
N SER A 323 -35.01 27.06 14.00
CA SER A 323 -35.45 28.44 14.22
C SER A 323 -34.61 29.47 13.48
N THR A 324 -33.34 29.15 13.16
CA THR A 324 -32.43 30.02 12.46
C THR A 324 -32.23 29.50 11.03
N PRO A 325 -32.35 30.33 9.97
CA PRO A 325 -32.10 29.92 8.61
C PRO A 325 -30.67 29.38 8.43
N PRO A 326 -30.44 28.46 7.51
CA PRO A 326 -29.09 27.99 7.21
C PRO A 326 -28.24 29.12 6.57
N ASP A 327 -26.94 29.05 6.71
CA ASP A 327 -26.01 30.04 6.13
C ASP A 327 -26.07 30.06 4.59
N TYR A 328 -26.55 29.00 3.95
CA TYR A 328 -26.74 28.85 2.50
C TYR A 328 -27.76 27.77 2.16
N ASP A 329 -28.38 27.88 0.99
CA ASP A 329 -29.32 26.89 0.46
C ASP A 329 -28.71 26.01 -0.64
N SER A 330 -27.70 26.52 -1.33
CA SER A 330 -27.02 25.79 -2.40
C SER A 330 -25.60 26.31 -2.60
N GLY A 331 -24.85 25.59 -3.42
CA GLY A 331 -23.52 26.03 -3.79
C GLY A 331 -22.83 25.14 -4.82
N SER A 332 -21.67 25.60 -5.23
CA SER A 332 -20.78 24.88 -6.13
C SER A 332 -19.34 24.96 -5.64
N SER A 333 -18.56 23.97 -5.96
CA SER A 333 -17.13 23.96 -5.71
C SER A 333 -16.39 23.36 -6.90
N HIS A 334 -15.34 24.03 -7.34
CA HIS A 334 -14.43 23.56 -8.36
C HIS A 334 -13.03 23.44 -7.77
N THR A 335 -12.40 22.28 -7.92
CA THR A 335 -11.04 22.00 -7.43
C THR A 335 -10.19 21.46 -8.55
N ASP A 336 -9.14 22.19 -8.90
CA ASP A 336 -8.04 21.71 -9.73
C ASP A 336 -6.91 21.22 -8.85
N SER A 337 -6.41 20.03 -9.12
CA SER A 337 -5.31 19.47 -8.35
C SER A 337 -4.30 18.75 -9.23
N ALA A 338 -3.05 18.76 -8.79
CA ALA A 338 -1.96 18.02 -9.41
C ALA A 338 -1.06 17.38 -8.36
N PHE A 339 -0.62 16.17 -8.62
CA PHE A 339 0.35 15.46 -7.80
C PHE A 339 1.46 14.89 -8.68
N THR A 340 2.70 15.14 -8.30
CA THR A 340 3.89 14.59 -8.98
C THR A 340 4.80 13.98 -7.93
N ASN A 341 5.24 12.75 -8.15
CA ASN A 341 6.21 12.05 -7.32
C ASN A 341 7.31 11.48 -8.20
N GLY A 342 8.55 11.80 -7.89
CA GLY A 342 9.75 11.23 -8.51
C GLY A 342 10.65 10.61 -7.44
N ARG A 343 11.19 9.42 -7.71
CA ARG A 343 12.11 8.72 -6.82
C ARG A 343 13.19 8.02 -7.63
N LEU A 344 14.39 8.04 -7.12
CA LEU A 344 15.53 7.29 -7.64
C LEU A 344 16.17 6.53 -6.48
N ASN A 345 16.18 5.19 -6.57
CA ASN A 345 16.86 4.33 -5.62
C ASN A 345 18.04 3.63 -6.32
N LEU A 346 19.12 3.51 -5.59
CA LEU A 346 20.33 2.77 -5.98
C LEU A 346 20.56 1.68 -4.94
N MET A 347 20.76 0.45 -5.36
CA MET A 347 21.13 -0.68 -4.52
C MET A 347 22.44 -1.27 -5.05
N TRP A 348 23.43 -1.36 -4.19
CA TRP A 348 24.68 -2.06 -4.46
C TRP A 348 24.82 -3.26 -3.52
N ARG A 349 24.94 -4.43 -4.12
CA ARG A 349 25.14 -5.68 -3.41
C ARG A 349 26.49 -6.23 -3.76
N GLN A 350 27.29 -6.53 -2.75
CA GLN A 350 28.64 -7.07 -2.88
C GLN A 350 28.85 -8.26 -1.97
N ARG A 351 29.57 -9.28 -2.46
CA ARG A 351 30.04 -10.39 -1.64
C ARG A 351 31.40 -10.04 -1.04
N LEU A 352 31.55 -10.22 0.25
CA LEU A 352 32.78 -9.98 1.02
C LEU A 352 33.17 -11.29 1.74
N GLY A 353 33.83 -12.23 1.01
CA GLY A 353 34.10 -13.57 1.55
C GLY A 353 32.82 -14.32 1.91
N GLY A 354 32.67 -14.72 3.19
CA GLY A 354 31.48 -15.38 3.73
C GLY A 354 30.30 -14.43 4.02
N SER A 355 30.52 -13.13 3.86
CA SER A 355 29.51 -12.10 4.15
C SER A 355 28.97 -11.47 2.87
N ARG A 356 27.79 -10.84 2.98
CA ARG A 356 27.16 -10.04 1.92
C ARG A 356 26.86 -8.64 2.43
N LEU A 357 27.45 -7.65 1.79
CA LEU A 357 27.15 -6.24 2.01
C LEU A 357 26.07 -5.79 1.03
N GLU A 358 25.08 -5.09 1.52
CA GLU A 358 24.05 -4.42 0.72
C GLU A 358 23.93 -2.97 1.16
N LEU A 359 24.18 -2.05 0.24
CA LEU A 359 24.01 -0.61 0.44
C LEU A 359 22.88 -0.12 -0.45
N ASN A 360 21.93 0.55 0.16
CA ASN A 360 20.79 1.17 -0.52
C ASN A 360 20.80 2.67 -0.26
N GLY A 361 20.71 3.46 -1.32
CA GLY A 361 20.55 4.90 -1.25
C GLY A 361 19.37 5.36 -2.10
N GLY A 362 18.62 6.33 -1.62
CA GLY A 362 17.49 6.83 -2.37
C GLY A 362 17.28 8.32 -2.15
N VAL A 363 16.87 8.99 -3.22
CA VAL A 363 16.39 10.37 -3.19
C VAL A 363 14.98 10.40 -3.77
N GLY A 364 14.11 11.19 -3.15
CA GLY A 364 12.73 11.32 -3.58
C GLY A 364 12.23 12.75 -3.41
N ALA A 365 11.36 13.17 -4.31
CA ALA A 365 10.64 14.42 -4.18
C ALA A 365 9.20 14.24 -4.65
N TRP A 366 8.25 14.83 -3.91
CA TRP A 366 6.89 14.94 -4.40
C TRP A 366 6.36 16.37 -4.22
N ARG A 367 5.43 16.71 -5.08
CA ARG A 367 4.72 18.00 -5.07
C ARG A 367 3.23 17.72 -5.22
N ALA A 368 2.44 18.40 -4.40
CA ALA A 368 0.99 18.47 -4.54
C ALA A 368 0.58 19.92 -4.67
N ARG A 369 -0.40 20.18 -5.55
CA ARG A 369 -1.07 21.47 -5.72
C ARG A 369 -2.57 21.22 -5.69
N GLY A 370 -3.29 22.09 -5.00
CA GLY A 370 -4.75 22.11 -5.03
C GLY A 370 -5.21 23.56 -5.00
N ASP A 371 -6.06 23.93 -5.93
CA ASP A 371 -6.71 25.25 -5.98
C ASP A 371 -8.22 25.00 -6.01
N THR A 372 -8.95 25.48 -5.00
CA THR A 372 -10.39 25.28 -4.81
C THR A 372 -11.09 26.63 -4.78
N GLN A 373 -12.14 26.77 -5.57
CA GLN A 373 -13.10 27.85 -5.47
C GLN A 373 -14.45 27.29 -5.08
N ARG A 374 -15.04 27.80 -4.01
CA ARG A 374 -16.37 27.45 -3.52
C ARG A 374 -17.22 28.69 -3.45
N GLN A 375 -18.47 28.61 -3.94
CA GLN A 375 -19.47 29.65 -3.89
C GLN A 375 -20.73 29.09 -3.27
N GLU A 376 -21.35 29.87 -2.39
CA GLU A 376 -22.58 29.52 -1.68
C GLU A 376 -23.63 30.61 -1.89
N PHE A 377 -24.87 30.17 -2.04
CA PHE A 377 -26.00 31.02 -2.39
C PHE A 377 -27.15 30.79 -1.42
N THR A 378 -27.93 31.84 -1.20
CA THR A 378 -29.26 31.77 -0.53
C THR A 378 -30.35 32.06 -1.56
N VAL A 379 -31.54 31.52 -1.36
CA VAL A 379 -32.72 31.82 -2.19
C VAL A 379 -33.01 33.32 -2.19
N ALA A 380 -32.88 33.99 -1.02
CA ALA A 380 -33.07 35.44 -0.89
C ALA A 380 -32.00 36.27 -1.64
N GLY A 381 -30.78 35.77 -1.76
CA GLY A 381 -29.65 36.43 -2.46
C GLY A 381 -29.65 36.23 -3.97
N GLY A 382 -30.49 35.36 -4.50
CA GLY A 382 -30.57 35.05 -5.94
C GLY A 382 -29.27 34.48 -6.48
N SER A 383 -28.73 35.08 -7.55
CA SER A 383 -27.49 34.63 -8.21
C SER A 383 -26.19 35.21 -7.60
N THR A 384 -26.30 36.08 -6.59
CA THR A 384 -25.15 36.67 -5.89
C THR A 384 -24.69 35.73 -4.79
N PRO A 385 -23.42 35.27 -4.77
CA PRO A 385 -22.93 34.39 -3.72
C PRO A 385 -22.86 35.14 -2.39
N VAL A 386 -23.44 34.55 -1.33
CA VAL A 386 -23.35 35.07 0.04
C VAL A 386 -21.98 34.82 0.66
N ARG A 387 -21.30 33.75 0.21
CA ARG A 387 -19.95 33.42 0.62
C ARG A 387 -19.16 32.83 -0.55
N THR A 388 -17.95 33.35 -0.77
CA THR A 388 -16.96 32.81 -1.70
C THR A 388 -15.72 32.44 -0.93
N ILE A 389 -15.28 31.20 -1.06
CA ILE A 389 -14.02 30.69 -0.46
C ILE A 389 -13.08 30.34 -1.62
N VAL A 390 -11.86 30.90 -1.57
CA VAL A 390 -10.76 30.53 -2.47
C VAL A 390 -9.64 29.94 -1.62
N ASP A 391 -9.36 28.66 -1.81
CA ASP A 391 -8.31 27.94 -1.05
C ASP A 391 -7.24 27.44 -2.02
N GLY A 392 -6.02 27.91 -1.85
CA GLY A 392 -4.85 27.47 -2.59
C GLY A 392 -3.88 26.73 -1.68
N SER A 393 -3.45 25.55 -2.08
CA SER A 393 -2.45 24.78 -1.33
C SER A 393 -1.34 24.26 -2.24
N ARG A 394 -0.10 24.35 -1.78
CA ARG A 394 1.07 23.80 -2.44
C ARG A 394 1.95 23.12 -1.40
N THR A 395 2.19 21.83 -1.60
CA THR A 395 3.07 21.04 -0.72
C THR A 395 4.22 20.50 -1.54
N ARG A 396 5.43 20.62 -1.01
CA ARG A 396 6.65 20.00 -1.54
C ARG A 396 7.31 19.23 -0.41
N GLN A 397 7.68 18.01 -0.68
CA GLN A 397 8.51 17.21 0.23
C GLN A 397 9.68 16.60 -0.51
N GLU A 398 10.84 16.69 0.09
CA GLU A 398 12.08 16.07 -0.36
C GLU A 398 12.50 15.05 0.70
N SER A 399 13.09 13.95 0.26
CA SER A 399 13.54 12.89 1.15
C SER A 399 14.82 12.25 0.65
N VAL A 400 15.65 11.85 1.60
CA VAL A 400 16.86 11.04 1.38
C VAL A 400 16.79 9.87 2.32
N ASN A 401 17.13 8.69 1.83
CA ASN A 401 17.27 7.49 2.63
C ASN A 401 18.59 6.78 2.31
N LEU A 402 19.26 6.31 3.34
CA LEU A 402 20.47 5.50 3.25
C LEU A 402 20.27 4.27 4.15
N ASN A 403 20.65 3.10 3.65
CA ASN A 403 20.57 1.85 4.39
C ASN A 403 21.82 1.02 4.08
N GLY A 404 22.48 0.56 5.11
CA GLY A 404 23.61 -0.38 5.02
C GLY A 404 23.27 -1.65 5.79
N LYS A 405 23.39 -2.81 5.11
CA LYS A 405 23.13 -4.12 5.68
C LYS A 405 24.30 -5.06 5.43
N LEU A 406 24.75 -5.73 6.48
CA LEU A 406 25.76 -6.80 6.41
C LEU A 406 25.10 -8.11 6.86
N SER A 407 25.11 -9.12 6.01
CA SER A 407 24.64 -10.48 6.32
C SER A 407 25.83 -11.44 6.31
N THR A 408 26.02 -12.19 7.39
CA THR A 408 27.17 -13.09 7.58
C THR A 408 26.69 -14.46 8.03
N LEU A 409 27.13 -15.51 7.36
CA LEU A 409 26.93 -16.88 7.79
C LEU A 409 28.09 -17.27 8.72
N LEU A 410 27.76 -17.71 9.94
CA LEU A 410 28.70 -18.14 10.97
C LEU A 410 28.42 -19.59 11.34
N GLY A 411 29.49 -20.36 11.61
CA GLY A 411 29.38 -21.79 11.91
C GLY A 411 29.54 -22.67 10.67
N SER A 412 29.36 -23.98 10.84
CA SER A 412 29.46 -24.96 9.76
C SER A 412 28.28 -25.93 9.86
N PRO A 413 27.74 -26.41 8.71
CA PRO A 413 26.72 -27.43 8.73
C PRO A 413 27.26 -28.71 9.37
N PRO A 414 26.40 -29.56 9.99
CA PRO A 414 26.82 -30.80 10.58
C PRO A 414 27.45 -31.73 9.56
N ALA A 415 28.56 -32.36 9.89
CA ALA A 415 29.26 -33.30 9.00
C ALA A 415 28.41 -34.53 8.64
N THR A 416 27.46 -34.90 9.52
CA THR A 416 26.54 -36.02 9.31
C THR A 416 25.12 -35.63 9.73
N GLY A 417 24.13 -36.04 8.95
CA GLY A 417 22.72 -35.77 9.19
C GLY A 417 22.10 -34.68 8.29
N PRO A 418 20.81 -34.36 8.46
CA PRO A 418 20.15 -33.35 7.65
C PRO A 418 20.70 -31.94 7.94
N SER A 419 21.25 -31.29 6.91
CA SER A 419 21.84 -29.95 6.99
C SER A 419 20.80 -28.81 7.01
N THR A 420 19.55 -29.11 6.75
CA THR A 420 18.48 -28.09 6.66
C THR A 420 17.51 -28.21 7.82
N GLY A 421 17.33 -27.11 8.55
CA GLY A 421 16.30 -26.94 9.57
C GLY A 421 15.01 -26.30 9.03
N PRO A 422 14.05 -25.95 9.90
CA PRO A 422 12.90 -25.14 9.55
C PRO A 422 13.35 -23.76 9.06
N GLY A 423 12.51 -23.14 8.21
CA GLY A 423 12.86 -21.85 7.65
C GLY A 423 13.93 -21.94 6.57
N ASN A 424 14.78 -20.93 6.47
CA ASN A 424 15.99 -20.92 5.64
C ASN A 424 17.26 -21.31 6.40
N ALA A 425 17.12 -21.65 7.66
CA ALA A 425 18.25 -21.86 8.53
C ALA A 425 18.91 -23.24 8.23
N THR A 426 20.22 -23.26 8.18
CA THR A 426 21.01 -24.49 8.14
C THR A 426 21.36 -24.90 9.55
N VAL A 427 21.22 -26.19 9.89
CA VAL A 427 21.56 -26.68 11.22
C VAL A 427 23.05 -26.44 11.49
N GLY A 428 23.36 -25.79 12.61
CA GLY A 428 24.71 -25.43 13.01
C GLY A 428 25.26 -24.16 12.38
N GLU A 429 24.51 -23.47 11.54
CA GLU A 429 24.86 -22.15 11.01
C GLU A 429 23.96 -21.07 11.60
N HIS A 430 24.55 -19.90 11.85
CA HIS A 430 23.89 -18.66 12.23
C HIS A 430 23.89 -17.72 11.06
N ASN A 431 22.73 -17.15 10.74
CA ASN A 431 22.59 -16.08 9.75
C ASN A 431 22.44 -14.74 10.46
N LEU A 432 23.60 -14.15 10.79
CA LEU A 432 23.69 -12.86 11.46
C LEU A 432 23.49 -11.72 10.44
N VAL A 433 22.52 -10.85 10.70
CA VAL A 433 22.26 -9.64 9.92
C VAL A 433 22.35 -8.42 10.81
N THR A 434 23.19 -7.47 10.44
CA THR A 434 23.33 -6.18 11.12
C THR A 434 23.10 -5.05 10.13
N GLY A 435 22.60 -3.91 10.61
CA GLY A 435 22.41 -2.80 9.70
C GLY A 435 22.14 -1.45 10.37
N ILE A 436 22.25 -0.43 9.54
CA ILE A 436 22.00 0.97 9.88
C ILE A 436 21.10 1.59 8.81
N GLU A 437 20.14 2.41 9.25
CA GLU A 437 19.29 3.18 8.35
C GLU A 437 19.25 4.64 8.77
N LEU A 438 19.34 5.54 7.80
CA LEU A 438 19.13 6.97 7.93
C LEU A 438 18.02 7.40 6.97
N GLU A 439 17.01 8.07 7.48
CA GLU A 439 15.95 8.69 6.69
C GLU A 439 15.83 10.17 7.10
N ALA A 440 15.89 11.07 6.15
CA ALA A 440 15.69 12.49 6.35
C ALA A 440 14.65 13.01 5.35
N LEU A 441 13.72 13.82 5.82
CA LEU A 441 12.74 14.48 4.98
C LEU A 441 12.59 15.95 5.39
N ARG A 442 12.26 16.76 4.39
CA ARG A 442 11.87 18.15 4.55
C ARG A 442 10.59 18.41 3.79
N ARG A 443 9.61 19.02 4.44
CA ARG A 443 8.33 19.41 3.85
C ARG A 443 8.18 20.91 3.94
N THR A 444 7.73 21.51 2.84
CA THR A 444 7.28 22.89 2.79
C THR A 444 5.82 22.86 2.31
N GLU A 445 4.96 23.55 3.02
CA GLU A 445 3.56 23.71 2.67
C GLU A 445 3.24 25.20 2.66
N THR A 446 2.65 25.67 1.54
CA THR A 446 2.10 27.00 1.39
C THR A 446 0.60 26.86 1.26
N ARG A 447 -0.16 27.61 2.05
CA ARG A 447 -1.61 27.64 2.00
C ARG A 447 -2.10 29.06 2.09
N SER A 448 -3.04 29.42 1.21
CA SER A 448 -3.77 30.68 1.22
C SER A 448 -5.25 30.38 1.20
N THR A 449 -6.00 30.96 2.13
CA THR A 449 -7.46 30.84 2.20
C THR A 449 -8.07 32.22 2.24
N LEU A 450 -8.90 32.57 1.28
CA LEU A 450 -9.64 33.82 1.20
C LEU A 450 -11.12 33.55 1.42
N GLN A 451 -11.80 34.33 2.25
CA GLN A 451 -13.27 34.33 2.36
C GLN A 451 -13.76 35.73 1.98
N ASN A 452 -14.55 35.81 0.90
CA ASN A 452 -15.05 37.06 0.32
C ASN A 452 -13.92 38.07 0.04
N GLY A 453 -12.76 37.53 -0.45
CA GLY A 453 -11.57 38.32 -0.74
C GLY A 453 -10.69 38.66 0.49
N THR A 454 -11.15 38.38 1.70
CA THR A 454 -10.38 38.63 2.92
C THR A 454 -9.56 37.42 3.31
N PRO A 455 -8.24 37.53 3.52
CA PRO A 455 -7.38 36.46 3.98
C PRO A 455 -7.81 35.93 5.34
N LEU A 456 -7.84 34.60 5.46
CA LEU A 456 -8.09 33.89 6.72
C LEU A 456 -6.79 33.25 7.23
N LEU A 457 -6.67 33.11 8.56
CA LEU A 457 -5.55 32.43 9.21
C LEU A 457 -4.18 33.10 8.96
N THR A 458 -4.15 34.43 8.75
CA THR A 458 -2.93 35.19 8.51
C THR A 458 -1.91 35.06 9.64
N ASP A 459 -2.39 34.93 10.90
CA ASP A 459 -1.54 34.79 12.09
C ASP A 459 -0.74 33.49 12.12
N PHE A 460 -1.16 32.50 11.35
CA PHE A 460 -0.48 31.19 11.24
C PHE A 460 0.51 31.13 10.07
N GLY A 461 0.70 32.26 9.35
CA GLY A 461 1.55 32.34 8.16
C GLY A 461 1.09 31.45 7.01
N ASP A 462 1.46 31.80 5.78
CA ASP A 462 1.13 31.01 4.59
C ASP A 462 2.11 29.85 4.33
N ASN A 463 3.23 29.82 5.07
CA ASN A 463 4.32 28.85 4.86
C ASN A 463 4.59 28.06 6.14
N LEU A 464 4.43 26.74 6.05
CA LEU A 464 4.89 25.79 7.06
C LEU A 464 6.14 25.07 6.54
N GLN A 465 7.20 25.06 7.32
CA GLN A 465 8.37 24.22 7.08
C GLN A 465 8.48 23.20 8.20
N ALA A 466 8.66 21.93 7.84
CA ALA A 466 8.87 20.88 8.81
C ALA A 466 9.93 19.89 8.30
N SER A 467 10.74 19.36 9.21
CA SER A 467 11.75 18.34 8.91
C SER A 467 11.64 17.19 9.89
N SER A 468 11.96 16.00 9.42
CA SER A 468 12.05 14.80 10.27
C SER A 468 13.30 14.01 9.90
N THR A 469 14.06 13.60 10.91
CA THR A 469 15.23 12.73 10.75
C THR A 469 15.05 11.50 11.60
N ARG A 470 15.31 10.33 11.03
CA ARG A 470 15.27 9.04 11.71
C ARG A 470 16.59 8.31 11.50
N LEU A 471 17.17 7.84 12.60
CA LEU A 471 18.29 6.92 12.61
C LEU A 471 17.84 5.59 13.23
N ALA A 472 18.18 4.48 12.58
CA ALA A 472 17.92 3.15 13.12
C ALA A 472 19.16 2.29 13.07
N LEU A 473 19.36 1.50 14.13
CA LEU A 473 20.39 0.48 14.24
C LEU A 473 19.72 -0.84 14.55
N TYR A 474 20.14 -1.93 13.88
CA TYR A 474 19.56 -3.23 14.14
C TYR A 474 20.56 -4.38 14.00
N ALA A 475 20.26 -5.44 14.74
CA ALA A 475 20.92 -6.73 14.62
C ALA A 475 19.88 -7.84 14.78
N GLN A 476 20.03 -8.90 14.01
CA GLN A 476 19.22 -10.12 14.13
C GLN A 476 20.05 -11.35 13.78
N ASP A 477 19.68 -12.47 14.38
CA ASP A 477 20.27 -13.77 14.08
C ASP A 477 19.19 -14.82 13.87
N GLU A 478 19.33 -15.59 12.81
CA GLU A 478 18.44 -16.71 12.47
C GLU A 478 19.27 -17.98 12.41
N TRP A 479 18.89 -19.00 13.22
CA TRP A 479 19.59 -20.28 13.25
C TRP A 479 18.65 -21.45 13.47
N ALA A 480 19.00 -22.61 12.91
CA ALA A 480 18.32 -23.87 13.19
C ALA A 480 19.03 -24.58 14.34
N LEU A 481 18.33 -24.76 15.45
CA LEU A 481 18.82 -25.52 16.61
C LEU A 481 18.96 -27.02 16.25
N ASN A 482 18.03 -27.53 15.45
CA ASN A 482 17.99 -28.91 14.96
C ASN A 482 16.98 -28.98 13.79
N PRO A 483 16.78 -30.17 13.14
CA PRO A 483 15.84 -30.29 12.02
C PRO A 483 14.36 -29.97 12.33
N ARG A 484 14.00 -29.85 13.61
CA ARG A 484 12.63 -29.53 14.06
C ARG A 484 12.46 -28.06 14.49
N TRP A 485 13.51 -27.40 14.97
CA TRP A 485 13.44 -26.08 15.56
C TRP A 485 14.35 -25.08 14.87
N ALA A 486 13.81 -23.94 14.51
CA ALA A 486 14.58 -22.74 14.16
C ALA A 486 14.11 -21.56 14.99
N VAL A 487 15.04 -20.68 15.29
CA VAL A 487 14.84 -19.46 16.09
C VAL A 487 15.38 -18.26 15.32
N HIS A 488 14.71 -17.14 15.45
CA HIS A 488 15.15 -15.84 14.92
C HIS A 488 14.96 -14.80 16.02
N ALA A 489 16.06 -14.27 16.53
CA ALA A 489 16.07 -13.23 17.54
C ALA A 489 16.61 -11.93 16.96
N GLY A 490 16.07 -10.79 17.37
CA GLY A 490 16.51 -9.51 16.87
C GLY A 490 16.20 -8.34 17.80
N LEU A 491 16.97 -7.28 17.63
CA LEU A 491 16.79 -6.02 18.31
C LEU A 491 16.97 -4.87 17.32
N ARG A 492 16.08 -3.91 17.36
CA ARG A 492 16.19 -2.66 16.62
C ARG A 492 15.95 -1.48 17.55
N TRP A 493 16.79 -0.48 17.42
CA TRP A 493 16.64 0.82 18.06
C TRP A 493 16.40 1.88 16.98
N GLU A 494 15.48 2.82 17.25
CA GLU A 494 15.20 3.96 16.38
C GLU A 494 15.12 5.25 17.19
N GLY A 495 15.83 6.28 16.73
CA GLY A 495 15.71 7.66 17.19
C GLY A 495 15.05 8.51 16.12
N ILE A 496 14.03 9.29 16.48
CA ILE A 496 13.25 10.11 15.56
C ILE A 496 13.21 11.54 16.12
N ALA A 497 13.59 12.51 15.31
CA ALA A 497 13.51 13.94 15.64
C ALA A 497 12.69 14.64 14.54
N THR A 498 11.62 15.33 14.94
CA THR A 498 10.77 16.12 14.06
C THR A 498 10.77 17.56 14.55
N ARG A 499 10.99 18.51 13.64
CA ARG A 499 11.05 19.95 13.92
C ARG A 499 10.16 20.67 12.92
N GLY A 500 9.41 21.66 13.41
CA GLY A 500 8.61 22.57 12.61
C GLY A 500 9.05 24.02 12.84
N ASP A 501 8.75 24.90 11.91
CA ASP A 501 8.85 26.35 12.13
C ASP A 501 7.46 26.84 12.55
N ALA A 502 7.37 27.56 13.67
CA ALA A 502 6.15 28.24 14.07
C ALA A 502 5.86 29.39 13.12
N ALA A 503 4.59 29.59 12.80
CA ALA A 503 4.17 30.64 11.86
C ALA A 503 4.48 32.07 12.34
N ASP A 504 4.40 32.28 13.64
CA ASP A 504 4.66 33.57 14.30
C ASP A 504 6.14 33.78 14.69
N GLY A 505 7.02 32.79 14.38
CA GLY A 505 8.44 32.87 14.71
C GLY A 505 8.77 32.71 16.22
N SER A 506 7.76 32.47 17.08
CA SER A 506 7.93 32.47 18.53
C SER A 506 8.53 31.21 19.11
N ALA A 507 8.18 30.04 18.60
CA ALA A 507 8.71 28.76 19.04
C ALA A 507 8.83 27.78 17.88
N ARG A 508 9.90 26.98 17.87
CA ARG A 508 10.04 25.85 16.94
C ARG A 508 9.52 24.60 17.62
N PRO A 509 8.31 24.14 17.31
CA PRO A 509 7.81 22.88 17.89
C PRO A 509 8.77 21.74 17.50
N GLU A 510 9.21 21.01 18.51
CA GLU A 510 10.10 19.85 18.35
C GLU A 510 9.48 18.63 19.02
N ASN A 511 9.50 17.51 18.33
CA ASN A 511 9.14 16.21 18.90
C ASN A 511 10.32 15.25 18.74
N ARG A 512 10.75 14.65 19.84
CA ARG A 512 11.81 13.64 19.87
C ARG A 512 11.29 12.35 20.48
N SER A 513 11.55 11.23 19.83
CA SER A 513 11.20 9.92 20.34
C SER A 513 12.33 8.92 20.13
N SER A 514 12.44 7.98 21.06
CA SER A 514 13.39 6.88 21.01
C SER A 514 12.66 5.58 21.34
N VAL A 515 12.78 4.59 20.45
CA VAL A 515 12.09 3.31 20.61
C VAL A 515 13.05 2.14 20.41
N ALA A 516 12.88 1.09 21.24
CA ALA A 516 13.59 -0.19 21.11
C ALA A 516 12.54 -1.28 20.87
N THR A 517 12.76 -2.10 19.84
CA THR A 517 11.84 -3.13 19.38
C THR A 517 12.53 -4.51 19.34
N PRO A 518 12.65 -5.21 20.50
CA PRO A 518 13.08 -6.59 20.53
C PRO A 518 12.04 -7.51 19.88
N LEU A 519 12.52 -8.60 19.27
CA LEU A 519 11.68 -9.63 18.67
C LEU A 519 12.29 -11.02 18.83
N LEU A 520 11.42 -12.01 18.89
CA LEU A 520 11.76 -13.42 18.90
C LEU A 520 10.73 -14.20 18.09
N HIS A 521 11.21 -14.97 17.11
CA HIS A 521 10.39 -15.91 16.36
C HIS A 521 10.92 -17.32 16.56
N ALA A 522 10.04 -18.27 16.65
CA ALA A 522 10.37 -19.69 16.69
C ALA A 522 9.50 -20.45 15.69
N VAL A 523 10.09 -21.40 14.99
CA VAL A 523 9.40 -22.33 14.10
C VAL A 523 9.65 -23.75 14.61
N TRP A 524 8.58 -24.51 14.77
CA TRP A 524 8.62 -25.91 15.12
C TRP A 524 7.97 -26.76 14.03
N LYS A 525 8.68 -27.77 13.56
CA LYS A 525 8.19 -28.83 12.69
C LYS A 525 7.96 -30.10 13.50
N PRO A 526 6.72 -30.56 13.68
CA PRO A 526 6.43 -31.82 14.36
C PRO A 526 7.16 -32.99 13.70
N ASP A 527 7.14 -33.04 12.37
CA ASP A 527 7.93 -33.95 11.54
C ASP A 527 8.92 -33.14 10.67
N PRO A 528 10.24 -33.37 10.78
CA PRO A 528 11.24 -32.67 9.95
C PRO A 528 11.03 -32.85 8.43
N LYS A 529 10.52 -33.99 8.00
CA LYS A 529 10.18 -34.31 6.60
C LYS A 529 8.76 -33.91 6.23
N GLY A 530 7.94 -33.57 7.25
CA GLY A 530 6.55 -33.19 7.11
C GLY A 530 6.35 -31.80 6.52
N ARG A 531 5.11 -31.49 6.21
CA ARG A 531 4.70 -30.20 5.65
C ARG A 531 3.99 -29.30 6.65
N ASP A 532 3.86 -29.75 7.89
CA ASP A 532 3.21 -29.02 8.97
C ASP A 532 4.23 -28.24 9.79
N GLN A 533 3.87 -27.03 10.21
CA GLN A 533 4.72 -26.24 11.10
C GLN A 533 3.90 -25.33 12.01
N VAL A 534 4.46 -25.06 13.16
CA VAL A 534 3.94 -24.14 14.16
C VAL A 534 4.92 -22.97 14.29
N ARG A 535 4.42 -21.76 14.32
CA ARG A 535 5.21 -20.54 14.49
C ARG A 535 4.76 -19.78 15.71
N LEU A 536 5.69 -19.32 16.51
CA LEU A 536 5.48 -18.39 17.62
C LEU A 536 6.27 -17.12 17.35
N SER A 537 5.65 -15.96 17.54
CA SER A 537 6.32 -14.66 17.44
C SER A 537 6.00 -13.81 18.67
N LEU A 538 7.03 -13.30 19.32
CA LEU A 538 6.97 -12.33 20.40
C LEU A 538 7.63 -11.05 19.88
N THR A 539 6.91 -9.94 19.84
CA THR A 539 7.39 -8.73 19.17
C THR A 539 6.97 -7.48 19.91
N ARG A 540 7.86 -6.49 19.95
CA ARG A 540 7.52 -5.13 20.31
C ARG A 540 7.49 -4.29 19.03
N SER A 541 6.38 -3.62 18.78
CA SER A 541 6.18 -2.75 17.62
C SER A 541 5.67 -1.38 18.05
N TYR A 542 5.66 -0.41 17.13
CA TYR A 542 5.21 0.93 17.46
C TYR A 542 4.55 1.62 16.26
N LYS A 543 3.79 2.68 16.54
CA LYS A 543 3.27 3.62 15.55
C LYS A 543 3.74 5.01 15.91
N SER A 544 4.54 5.62 15.03
CA SER A 544 4.99 7.01 15.19
C SER A 544 3.87 7.98 14.87
N PRO A 545 3.76 9.12 15.57
CA PRO A 545 2.91 10.21 15.12
C PRO A 545 3.30 10.67 13.72
N ASP A 546 2.32 10.99 12.89
CA ASP A 546 2.54 11.55 11.57
C ASP A 546 2.93 13.03 11.66
N LEU A 547 3.73 13.52 10.68
CA LEU A 547 4.14 14.90 10.62
C LEU A 547 2.94 15.89 10.68
N GLY A 548 1.82 15.52 10.03
CA GLY A 548 0.58 16.28 10.07
C GLY A 548 -0.03 16.36 11.47
N ASN A 549 -0.02 15.24 12.23
CA ASN A 549 -0.56 15.24 13.59
C ASN A 549 0.31 16.05 14.57
N LEU A 550 1.61 16.12 14.33
CA LEU A 550 2.54 16.90 15.17
C LEU A 550 2.51 18.39 14.86
N MET A 551 2.51 18.74 13.57
CA MET A 551 2.86 20.09 13.09
C MET A 551 1.74 20.72 12.25
N ALA A 552 0.51 20.15 12.26
CA ALA A 552 -0.56 20.67 11.44
C ALA A 552 -0.91 22.12 11.83
N ARG A 553 -0.85 23.00 10.83
CA ARG A 553 -1.48 24.31 10.89
C ARG A 553 -2.99 24.13 11.15
N PRO A 554 -3.65 25.06 11.88
CA PRO A 554 -5.10 25.04 12.01
C PRO A 554 -5.80 24.99 10.64
N SER A 555 -6.82 24.16 10.54
CA SER A 555 -7.66 24.03 9.36
C SER A 555 -9.11 24.25 9.78
N ILE A 556 -9.71 25.31 9.27
CA ILE A 556 -11.08 25.68 9.54
C ILE A 556 -12.01 24.78 8.72
N ASN A 557 -13.08 24.31 9.35
CA ASN A 557 -14.13 23.60 8.63
C ASN A 557 -14.88 24.58 7.73
N SER A 558 -14.82 24.38 6.42
CA SER A 558 -15.40 25.28 5.40
C SER A 558 -16.92 25.38 5.46
N ARG A 559 -17.60 24.49 6.20
CA ARG A 559 -19.05 24.51 6.39
C ARG A 559 -19.50 25.69 7.26
N TYR A 560 -18.63 26.18 8.14
CA TYR A 560 -18.96 27.22 9.11
C TYR A 560 -18.06 28.46 8.93
N PRO A 561 -18.63 29.69 8.99
CA PRO A 561 -17.85 30.92 8.95
C PRO A 561 -16.88 30.99 10.13
N VAL A 562 -15.73 31.63 9.92
CA VAL A 562 -14.69 31.78 10.98
C VAL A 562 -15.21 32.56 12.18
N ALA A 563 -16.01 33.58 11.96
CA ALA A 563 -16.61 34.41 13.00
C ALA A 563 -17.80 33.75 13.73
N GLY A 564 -18.28 32.58 13.22
CA GLY A 564 -19.39 31.84 13.78
C GLY A 564 -18.94 30.61 14.58
N THR A 565 -19.86 30.02 15.30
CA THR A 565 -19.65 28.72 15.96
C THR A 565 -19.67 27.60 14.94
N ASN A 566 -18.86 26.56 15.15
CA ASN A 566 -18.94 25.30 14.42
C ASN A 566 -19.63 24.23 15.31
N THR A 567 -19.76 23.01 14.79
CA THR A 567 -20.37 21.90 15.52
C THR A 567 -19.34 20.83 15.87
N PRO A 568 -19.62 20.01 16.90
CA PRO A 568 -18.72 18.95 17.33
C PRO A 568 -18.53 17.84 16.26
N THR A 569 -19.49 17.62 15.35
CA THR A 569 -19.35 16.67 14.24
C THR A 569 -18.65 17.26 13.02
N ALA A 570 -18.46 18.59 12.98
CA ALA A 570 -17.76 19.33 11.95
C ALA A 570 -16.69 20.30 12.56
N PRO A 571 -15.75 19.77 13.36
CA PRO A 571 -14.77 20.58 14.07
C PRO A 571 -13.69 21.16 13.14
N ASP A 572 -13.05 22.21 13.60
CA ASP A 572 -11.75 22.62 13.06
C ASP A 572 -10.69 21.54 13.38
N ARG A 573 -9.51 21.59 12.79
CA ARG A 573 -8.41 20.66 13.08
C ARG A 573 -7.13 21.41 13.39
N ALA A 574 -6.34 20.89 14.34
CA ALA A 574 -5.01 21.40 14.64
C ALA A 574 -4.05 20.28 15.06
N GLY A 575 -2.75 20.54 14.98
CA GLY A 575 -1.72 19.61 15.41
C GLY A 575 -1.51 19.57 16.92
N ASN A 576 -0.72 18.56 17.36
CA ASN A 576 -0.26 18.39 18.74
C ASN A 576 1.21 17.92 18.72
N PRO A 577 2.18 18.79 19.03
CA PRO A 577 3.59 18.44 19.03
C PRO A 577 4.01 17.51 20.20
N ASP A 578 3.18 17.38 21.25
CA ASP A 578 3.48 16.60 22.44
C ASP A 578 3.13 15.11 22.33
N LEU A 579 2.74 14.65 21.12
CA LEU A 579 2.37 13.26 20.89
C LEU A 579 3.54 12.31 21.12
N ARG A 580 3.25 11.22 21.83
CA ARG A 580 4.16 10.10 22.04
C ARG A 580 3.83 8.97 21.07
N PRO A 581 4.84 8.17 20.62
CA PRO A 581 4.58 6.98 19.82
C PRO A 581 3.71 5.96 20.59
N GLU A 582 2.75 5.35 19.90
CA GLU A 582 2.04 4.19 20.42
C GLU A 582 3.01 3.00 20.46
N MET A 583 3.08 2.27 21.57
CA MET A 583 3.92 1.09 21.74
C MET A 583 3.07 -0.15 21.91
N ALA A 584 3.34 -1.21 21.13
CA ALA A 584 2.59 -2.45 21.21
C ALA A 584 3.49 -3.65 21.55
N LEU A 585 3.12 -4.42 22.58
CA LEU A 585 3.66 -5.75 22.84
C LEU A 585 2.73 -6.79 22.21
N GLY A 586 3.29 -7.67 21.40
CA GLY A 586 2.52 -8.60 20.57
C GLY A 586 2.97 -10.05 20.66
N VAL A 587 1.98 -10.94 20.59
CA VAL A 587 2.15 -12.39 20.48
C VAL A 587 1.36 -12.86 19.27
N ASP A 588 1.97 -13.69 18.40
CA ASP A 588 1.31 -14.42 17.32
C ASP A 588 1.64 -15.90 17.42
N LEU A 589 0.64 -16.77 17.29
CA LEU A 589 0.78 -18.22 17.22
C LEU A 589 0.09 -18.70 15.96
N ALA A 590 0.84 -19.26 15.01
CA ALA A 590 0.32 -19.76 13.76
C ALA A 590 0.57 -21.27 13.62
N VAL A 591 -0.46 -21.98 13.13
CA VAL A 591 -0.36 -23.38 12.71
C VAL A 591 -0.58 -23.41 11.20
N GLU A 592 0.33 -24.03 10.46
CA GLU A 592 0.31 -24.07 9.01
C GLU A 592 0.50 -25.48 8.50
N ARG A 593 -0.38 -25.90 7.57
CA ARG A 593 -0.26 -27.15 6.83
C ARG A 593 -0.12 -26.86 5.34
N TYR A 594 0.96 -27.31 4.76
CA TYR A 594 1.25 -27.12 3.33
C TYR A 594 0.84 -28.37 2.54
N LEU A 595 0.00 -28.18 1.51
CA LEU A 595 -0.51 -29.24 0.67
C LEU A 595 0.43 -29.54 -0.51
N ALA A 596 0.25 -30.71 -1.15
CA ALA A 596 1.20 -31.23 -2.13
C ALA A 596 1.40 -30.37 -3.37
N ALA A 597 0.40 -29.67 -3.85
CA ALA A 597 0.46 -28.84 -5.07
C ALA A 597 0.39 -27.34 -4.82
N GLY A 598 1.09 -26.87 -3.79
CA GLY A 598 1.19 -25.42 -3.49
C GLY A 598 0.03 -24.85 -2.68
N GLY A 599 -0.87 -25.67 -2.14
CA GLY A 599 -1.94 -25.22 -1.24
C GLY A 599 -1.44 -25.01 0.19
N VAL A 600 -2.21 -24.24 0.99
CA VAL A 600 -1.95 -23.99 2.40
C VAL A 600 -3.26 -23.86 3.18
N LEU A 601 -3.29 -24.49 4.35
CA LEU A 601 -4.28 -24.27 5.39
C LEU A 601 -3.57 -23.65 6.59
N SER A 602 -4.04 -22.52 7.09
CA SER A 602 -3.41 -21.86 8.23
C SER A 602 -4.43 -21.27 9.19
N ALA A 603 -4.06 -21.29 10.49
CA ALA A 603 -4.75 -20.59 11.55
C ALA A 603 -3.72 -19.77 12.32
N ASN A 604 -4.00 -18.49 12.53
CA ASN A 604 -3.13 -17.57 13.28
C ASN A 604 -3.93 -16.89 14.39
N LEU A 605 -3.47 -17.03 15.62
CA LEU A 605 -3.97 -16.33 16.79
C LEU A 605 -3.04 -15.15 17.06
N PHE A 606 -3.57 -13.96 17.35
CA PHE A 606 -2.75 -12.83 17.75
C PHE A 606 -3.35 -12.07 18.93
N SER A 607 -2.45 -11.43 19.70
CA SER A 607 -2.79 -10.48 20.76
C SER A 607 -1.80 -9.33 20.74
N ARG A 608 -2.30 -8.08 20.87
CA ARG A 608 -1.49 -6.85 20.93
C ARG A 608 -1.98 -5.99 22.09
N ARG A 609 -1.12 -5.69 23.05
CA ARG A 609 -1.35 -4.65 24.05
C ARG A 609 -0.67 -3.36 23.59
N ILE A 610 -1.45 -2.32 23.34
CA ILE A 610 -1.02 -1.01 22.84
C ILE A 610 -1.04 -0.04 24.02
N ARG A 611 0.05 0.73 24.21
CA ARG A 611 0.17 1.83 25.17
C ARG A 611 0.24 3.14 24.42
N ASP A 612 -0.17 4.22 25.10
CA ASP A 612 -0.18 5.59 24.55
C ASP A 612 -0.98 5.69 23.24
N LEU A 613 -2.15 5.03 23.15
CA LEU A 613 -3.02 5.04 21.98
C LEU A 613 -3.33 6.48 21.54
N MET A 614 -3.03 6.79 20.28
CA MET A 614 -3.34 8.09 19.67
C MET A 614 -4.74 8.07 19.04
N ARG A 615 -5.60 8.99 19.49
CA ARG A 615 -6.96 9.17 18.96
C ARG A 615 -7.24 10.65 18.75
N SER A 616 -8.05 10.98 17.73
CA SER A 616 -8.57 12.33 17.54
C SER A 616 -9.68 12.56 18.58
N VAL A 617 -9.52 13.61 19.38
CA VAL A 617 -10.49 14.06 20.38
C VAL A 617 -10.98 15.43 19.95
N THR A 618 -12.29 15.66 20.01
CA THR A 618 -12.91 16.94 19.70
C THR A 618 -13.29 17.63 21.01
N THR A 619 -12.75 18.84 21.20
CA THR A 619 -13.00 19.67 22.40
C THR A 619 -13.43 21.05 21.98
N LEU A 620 -14.25 21.73 22.82
CA LEU A 620 -14.58 23.14 22.66
C LEU A 620 -13.41 23.98 23.22
N GLU A 621 -12.77 24.76 22.36
CA GLU A 621 -11.57 25.51 22.70
C GLU A 621 -11.75 27.02 22.42
N THR A 622 -11.13 27.88 23.24
CA THR A 622 -10.84 29.28 22.85
C THR A 622 -9.62 29.27 21.96
N VAL A 623 -9.78 29.72 20.73
CA VAL A 623 -8.75 29.63 19.68
C VAL A 623 -8.35 31.03 19.22
N SER A 624 -7.13 31.19 18.76
CA SER A 624 -6.62 32.49 18.25
C SER A 624 -7.16 32.86 16.87
N TRP A 625 -7.68 31.89 16.11
CA TRP A 625 -8.20 32.12 14.74
C TRP A 625 -9.70 32.46 14.68
N SER A 626 -10.40 32.52 15.80
CA SER A 626 -11.83 32.86 15.85
C SER A 626 -12.13 33.70 17.08
N PRO A 627 -13.04 34.70 16.98
CA PRO A 627 -13.48 35.49 18.11
C PRO A 627 -14.43 34.72 19.06
N VAL A 628 -14.92 33.56 18.62
CA VAL A 628 -15.80 32.68 19.41
C VAL A 628 -15.13 31.36 19.70
N GLN A 629 -15.60 30.64 20.72
CA GLN A 629 -15.13 29.29 20.98
C GLN A 629 -15.48 28.37 19.79
N ARG A 630 -14.56 27.46 19.45
CA ARG A 630 -14.69 26.52 18.34
C ARG A 630 -14.46 25.10 18.83
N TYR A 631 -15.19 24.15 18.29
CA TYR A 631 -14.85 22.74 18.42
C TYR A 631 -13.60 22.46 17.57
N VAL A 632 -12.58 21.87 18.19
CA VAL A 632 -11.30 21.56 17.56
C VAL A 632 -10.98 20.09 17.75
N ALA A 633 -10.71 19.39 16.67
CA ALA A 633 -10.24 18.01 16.69
C ALA A 633 -8.70 17.99 16.71
N ARG A 634 -8.12 17.43 17.79
CA ARG A 634 -6.69 17.21 17.95
C ARG A 634 -6.40 15.75 18.23
N THR A 635 -5.32 15.22 17.66
CA THR A 635 -4.83 13.90 18.06
C THR A 635 -4.19 14.00 19.45
N GLN A 636 -4.54 13.08 20.35
CA GLN A 636 -4.05 13.01 21.73
C GLN A 636 -3.72 11.55 22.08
N ASN A 637 -2.81 11.32 23.05
CA ASN A 637 -2.59 10.01 23.63
C ASN A 637 -3.63 9.81 24.74
N ILE A 638 -4.58 8.86 24.53
CA ILE A 638 -5.76 8.71 25.41
C ILE A 638 -5.68 7.54 26.39
N GLY A 639 -4.66 6.71 26.33
CA GLY A 639 -4.49 5.56 27.25
C GLY A 639 -4.06 4.28 26.53
N ASP A 640 -4.44 3.14 27.10
CA ASP A 640 -4.04 1.81 26.62
C ASP A 640 -5.19 1.13 25.85
N ALA A 641 -4.84 0.17 24.99
CA ALA A 641 -5.78 -0.67 24.28
C ALA A 641 -5.26 -2.11 24.13
N LEU A 642 -6.22 -3.03 24.02
CA LEU A 642 -5.95 -4.43 23.72
C LEU A 642 -6.67 -4.80 22.41
N THR A 643 -5.97 -5.48 21.49
CA THR A 643 -6.59 -6.10 20.31
C THR A 643 -6.15 -7.54 20.16
N GLN A 644 -7.08 -8.41 19.83
CA GLN A 644 -6.91 -9.86 19.70
C GLN A 644 -7.71 -10.37 18.52
N GLY A 645 -7.29 -11.50 17.94
CA GLY A 645 -8.06 -12.10 16.86
C GLY A 645 -7.55 -13.45 16.42
N ILE A 646 -8.36 -14.05 15.55
CA ILE A 646 -8.09 -15.31 14.85
C ILE A 646 -8.16 -15.01 13.35
N GLU A 647 -7.16 -15.44 12.60
CA GLU A 647 -7.09 -15.35 11.15
C GLU A 647 -6.98 -16.77 10.58
N LEU A 648 -7.98 -17.20 9.82
CA LEU A 648 -8.04 -18.50 9.14
C LEU A 648 -7.81 -18.27 7.65
N GLU A 649 -7.04 -19.13 7.02
CA GLU A 649 -6.74 -19.08 5.59
C GLU A 649 -6.73 -20.50 5.01
N ALA A 650 -7.38 -20.67 3.86
CA ALA A 650 -7.36 -21.87 3.08
C ALA A 650 -7.14 -21.54 1.60
N LYS A 651 -6.09 -22.08 1.02
CA LYS A 651 -5.77 -22.01 -0.41
C LYS A 651 -5.47 -23.41 -0.91
N PHE A 652 -6.28 -23.93 -1.83
CA PHE A 652 -6.13 -25.29 -2.34
C PHE A 652 -6.86 -25.44 -3.68
N ARG A 653 -6.52 -26.50 -4.42
CA ARG A 653 -7.34 -26.96 -5.53
C ARG A 653 -8.35 -27.97 -5.01
N LEU A 654 -9.57 -27.90 -5.52
CA LEU A 654 -10.67 -28.75 -5.05
C LEU A 654 -10.37 -30.25 -5.24
N ASP A 655 -9.65 -30.64 -6.31
CA ASP A 655 -9.20 -32.01 -6.55
C ASP A 655 -8.19 -32.56 -5.53
N GLN A 656 -7.61 -31.68 -4.66
CA GLN A 656 -6.76 -32.10 -3.55
C GLN A 656 -7.56 -32.52 -2.31
N MET A 657 -8.79 -32.05 -2.20
CA MET A 657 -9.67 -32.29 -1.04
C MET A 657 -10.74 -33.31 -1.36
N VAL A 658 -11.21 -33.34 -2.62
CA VAL A 658 -12.30 -34.22 -3.08
C VAL A 658 -11.83 -34.95 -4.32
N THR A 659 -11.70 -36.29 -4.22
CA THR A 659 -11.29 -37.15 -5.33
C THR A 659 -12.30 -37.04 -6.49
N GLY A 660 -11.82 -36.82 -7.70
CA GLY A 660 -12.66 -36.69 -8.91
C GLY A 660 -13.27 -35.29 -9.12
N ALA A 661 -13.10 -34.36 -8.20
CA ALA A 661 -13.56 -32.98 -8.38
C ALA A 661 -12.81 -32.26 -9.52
N PRO A 662 -13.43 -31.28 -10.17
CA PRO A 662 -12.75 -30.44 -11.16
C PRO A 662 -11.62 -29.65 -10.50
N ARG A 663 -10.63 -29.25 -11.31
CA ARG A 663 -9.46 -28.46 -10.85
C ARG A 663 -9.85 -26.99 -10.61
N VAL A 664 -10.74 -26.75 -9.66
CA VAL A 664 -11.11 -25.40 -9.21
C VAL A 664 -10.09 -24.93 -8.18
N GLU A 665 -9.50 -23.78 -8.39
CA GLU A 665 -8.63 -23.14 -7.41
C GLU A 665 -9.48 -22.35 -6.40
N MET A 666 -9.43 -22.76 -5.14
CA MET A 666 -10.21 -22.18 -4.04
C MET A 666 -9.31 -21.31 -3.16
N ARG A 667 -9.80 -20.17 -2.77
CA ARG A 667 -9.18 -19.25 -1.80
C ARG A 667 -10.24 -18.79 -0.82
N SER A 668 -9.95 -18.94 0.46
CA SER A 668 -10.84 -18.47 1.53
C SER A 668 -10.01 -17.92 2.66
N ASN A 669 -10.46 -16.83 3.24
CA ASN A 669 -9.94 -16.32 4.51
C ASN A 669 -11.09 -15.78 5.35
N LEU A 670 -10.98 -16.00 6.65
CA LEU A 670 -11.88 -15.47 7.67
C LEU A 670 -11.03 -14.94 8.83
N SER A 671 -11.27 -13.70 9.20
CA SER A 671 -10.63 -13.08 10.36
C SER A 671 -11.69 -12.58 11.33
N LEU A 672 -11.51 -12.88 12.61
CA LEU A 672 -12.36 -12.43 13.71
C LEU A 672 -11.53 -11.55 14.64
N PHE A 673 -12.07 -10.39 15.02
CA PHE A 673 -11.35 -9.40 15.80
C PHE A 673 -12.15 -8.94 17.02
N ARG A 674 -11.44 -8.75 18.13
CA ARG A 674 -11.94 -8.12 19.35
C ARG A 674 -10.91 -7.11 19.84
N SER A 675 -11.36 -5.92 20.19
CA SER A 675 -10.50 -4.92 20.85
C SER A 675 -11.27 -4.19 21.94
N LYS A 676 -10.49 -3.59 22.85
CA LYS A 676 -10.97 -2.77 23.96
C LYS A 676 -10.00 -1.62 24.16
N VAL A 677 -10.52 -0.40 24.26
CA VAL A 677 -9.79 0.81 24.63
C VAL A 677 -10.10 1.09 26.09
N GLU A 678 -9.06 1.23 26.91
CA GLU A 678 -9.19 1.56 28.34
C GLU A 678 -9.60 3.04 28.48
N GLY A 679 -10.42 3.35 29.50
CA GLY A 679 -10.90 4.72 29.74
C GLY A 679 -12.05 5.16 28.83
N VAL A 680 -12.57 4.28 27.96
CA VAL A 680 -13.76 4.54 27.15
C VAL A 680 -14.87 3.55 27.56
N PRO A 681 -16.13 3.99 27.76
CA PRO A 681 -17.20 3.10 28.19
C PRO A 681 -17.53 2.01 27.17
N GLY A 682 -17.84 0.81 27.67
CA GLY A 682 -18.25 -0.34 26.84
C GLY A 682 -19.75 -0.32 26.53
N PRO A 683 -20.22 -1.27 25.68
CA PRO A 683 -19.49 -2.44 25.15
C PRO A 683 -18.76 -2.21 23.82
N ASP A 684 -18.93 -1.09 23.13
CA ASP A 684 -18.41 -0.83 21.78
C ASP A 684 -17.11 0.00 21.78
N ASN A 685 -16.40 0.04 22.91
CA ASN A 685 -15.12 0.74 23.12
C ASN A 685 -13.94 0.04 22.40
N ARG A 686 -14.07 -0.16 21.11
CA ARG A 686 -13.07 -0.83 20.26
C ARG A 686 -12.09 0.16 19.64
N LEU A 687 -11.01 -0.36 19.08
CA LEU A 687 -10.10 0.43 18.24
C LEU A 687 -10.85 0.98 17.03
N ASP A 688 -10.46 2.18 16.61
CA ASP A 688 -11.08 2.91 15.52
C ASP A 688 -11.02 2.10 14.22
N SER A 689 -12.14 2.09 13.52
CA SER A 689 -12.27 1.41 12.22
C SER A 689 -12.08 -0.11 12.24
N GLN A 690 -11.94 -0.75 13.41
CA GLN A 690 -11.81 -2.21 13.49
C GLN A 690 -13.16 -2.89 13.42
N ALA A 691 -13.45 -3.55 12.30
CA ALA A 691 -14.61 -4.43 12.16
C ALA A 691 -14.50 -5.64 13.10
N LYS A 692 -15.65 -6.28 13.40
CA LYS A 692 -15.70 -7.53 14.21
C LYS A 692 -15.16 -8.72 13.44
N ALA A 693 -15.32 -8.72 12.11
CA ALA A 693 -14.88 -9.80 11.22
C ALA A 693 -14.56 -9.29 9.83
N THR A 694 -13.82 -10.09 9.06
CA THR A 694 -13.67 -9.95 7.61
C THR A 694 -13.67 -11.33 6.99
N ALA A 695 -14.28 -11.50 5.82
CA ALA A 695 -14.21 -12.76 5.08
C ALA A 695 -14.01 -12.48 3.58
N ASN A 696 -13.21 -13.34 2.95
CA ASN A 696 -13.08 -13.41 1.50
C ASN A 696 -13.22 -14.88 1.07
N ILE A 697 -13.97 -15.11 0.00
CA ILE A 697 -14.08 -16.41 -0.65
C ILE A 697 -13.97 -16.19 -2.15
N GLY A 698 -13.03 -16.88 -2.78
CA GLY A 698 -12.81 -16.79 -4.22
C GLY A 698 -12.57 -18.17 -4.84
N ALA A 699 -12.97 -18.29 -6.11
CA ALA A 699 -12.78 -19.50 -6.89
C ALA A 699 -12.44 -19.15 -8.33
N ASP A 700 -11.51 -19.91 -8.94
CA ASP A 700 -11.16 -19.80 -10.35
C ASP A 700 -11.18 -21.16 -11.00
N TYR A 701 -11.76 -21.23 -12.20
CA TYR A 701 -11.88 -22.45 -12.96
C TYR A 701 -11.56 -22.23 -14.44
N ARG A 702 -10.57 -22.95 -14.93
CA ARG A 702 -10.32 -23.05 -16.37
C ARG A 702 -11.15 -24.20 -16.92
N ILE A 703 -12.12 -23.88 -17.78
CA ILE A 703 -13.03 -24.89 -18.36
C ILE A 703 -12.24 -25.76 -19.32
N ARG A 704 -12.24 -27.07 -19.07
CA ARG A 704 -11.52 -28.06 -19.89
C ARG A 704 -12.03 -28.06 -21.32
N GLY A 705 -11.13 -28.12 -22.29
CA GLY A 705 -11.48 -28.19 -23.72
C GLY A 705 -11.91 -26.84 -24.31
N THR A 706 -11.88 -25.75 -23.51
CA THR A 706 -12.21 -24.40 -23.98
C THR A 706 -11.09 -23.41 -23.64
N PRO A 707 -10.96 -22.28 -24.36
CA PRO A 707 -10.04 -21.21 -24.02
C PRO A 707 -10.55 -20.30 -22.88
N LEU A 708 -11.63 -20.67 -22.16
CA LEU A 708 -12.33 -19.86 -21.19
C LEU A 708 -11.87 -20.17 -19.76
N THR A 709 -11.50 -19.12 -19.02
CA THR A 709 -11.31 -19.14 -17.58
C THR A 709 -12.33 -18.22 -16.92
N LEU A 710 -13.06 -18.74 -15.93
CA LEU A 710 -14.01 -17.99 -15.12
C LEU A 710 -13.49 -17.89 -13.70
N GLY A 711 -13.75 -16.78 -13.04
CA GLY A 711 -13.46 -16.64 -11.63
C GLY A 711 -14.38 -15.64 -10.95
N GLY A 712 -14.43 -15.74 -9.63
CA GLY A 712 -15.23 -14.84 -8.81
C GLY A 712 -14.71 -14.75 -7.38
N ASN A 713 -15.09 -13.68 -6.71
CA ASN A 713 -14.71 -13.39 -5.33
C ASN A 713 -15.83 -12.66 -4.59
N VAL A 714 -15.99 -12.99 -3.32
CA VAL A 714 -16.88 -12.28 -2.39
C VAL A 714 -16.04 -11.76 -1.25
N ASN A 715 -16.07 -10.46 -1.01
CA ASN A 715 -15.50 -9.80 0.16
C ASN A 715 -16.62 -9.34 1.07
N TRP A 716 -16.56 -9.69 2.36
CA TRP A 716 -17.55 -9.32 3.36
C TRP A 716 -16.91 -8.73 4.61
N VAL A 717 -17.47 -7.60 5.07
CA VAL A 717 -17.13 -6.94 6.33
C VAL A 717 -18.45 -6.58 7.00
N PRO A 718 -18.77 -7.07 8.20
CA PRO A 718 -20.00 -6.69 8.89
C PRO A 718 -19.98 -5.23 9.36
N GLY A 719 -21.15 -4.63 9.52
CA GLY A 719 -21.28 -3.33 10.17
C GLY A 719 -20.90 -3.39 11.64
N TYR A 720 -20.44 -2.26 12.18
CA TYR A 720 -20.01 -2.17 13.56
C TYR A 720 -20.20 -0.74 14.09
N ARG A 721 -20.35 -0.66 15.41
CA ARG A 721 -20.39 0.57 16.19
C ARG A 721 -19.10 0.71 16.98
N THR A 722 -18.59 1.94 17.11
CA THR A 722 -17.40 2.28 17.90
C THR A 722 -17.69 3.46 18.81
N GLN A 723 -17.54 3.26 20.11
CA GLN A 723 -17.50 4.32 21.11
C GLN A 723 -16.10 4.97 21.04
N LEU A 724 -16.03 6.25 20.71
CA LEU A 724 -14.77 6.98 20.58
C LEU A 724 -14.36 7.70 21.87
N SER A 725 -15.34 8.28 22.58
CA SER A 725 -15.21 8.89 23.89
C SER A 725 -16.51 8.65 24.67
N ASP A 726 -16.66 9.24 25.86
CA ASP A 726 -17.91 9.19 26.62
C ASP A 726 -19.08 9.77 25.83
N GLU A 727 -18.81 10.78 25.03
CA GLU A 727 -19.78 11.55 24.26
C GLU A 727 -19.95 11.08 22.81
N GLN A 728 -18.90 10.49 22.20
CA GLN A 728 -18.87 10.29 20.74
C GLN A 728 -18.97 8.82 20.33
N VAL A 729 -19.88 8.56 19.38
CA VAL A 729 -20.13 7.22 18.80
C VAL A 729 -20.13 7.31 17.28
N THR A 730 -19.50 6.33 16.63
CA THR A 730 -19.58 6.16 15.19
C THR A 730 -20.18 4.80 14.82
N THR A 731 -21.02 4.77 13.77
CA THR A 731 -21.52 3.54 13.17
C THR A 731 -21.01 3.43 11.74
N THR A 732 -20.36 2.31 11.45
CA THR A 732 -19.85 1.99 10.11
C THR A 732 -20.73 0.88 9.52
N PRO A 733 -21.27 1.04 8.29
CA PRO A 733 -22.14 0.03 7.69
C PRO A 733 -21.35 -1.20 7.27
N GLY A 734 -22.09 -2.31 7.10
CA GLY A 734 -21.53 -3.53 6.51
C GLY A 734 -21.23 -3.35 5.04
N LYS A 735 -20.18 -4.02 4.57
CA LYS A 735 -19.76 -4.03 3.18
C LYS A 735 -19.74 -5.45 2.63
N ARG A 736 -20.37 -5.67 1.46
CA ARG A 736 -20.32 -6.92 0.73
C ARG A 736 -20.09 -6.63 -0.74
N VAL A 737 -18.96 -7.07 -1.26
CA VAL A 737 -18.55 -6.82 -2.65
C VAL A 737 -18.45 -8.16 -3.38
N TRP A 738 -19.17 -8.28 -4.49
CA TRP A 738 -19.14 -9.42 -5.39
C TRP A 738 -18.39 -9.01 -6.65
N ASP A 739 -17.37 -9.76 -6.99
CA ASP A 739 -16.59 -9.56 -8.22
C ASP A 739 -16.59 -10.85 -9.02
N ALA A 740 -16.64 -10.77 -10.36
CA ALA A 740 -16.52 -11.90 -11.25
C ALA A 740 -15.78 -11.51 -12.53
N PHE A 741 -15.07 -12.47 -13.12
CA PHE A 741 -14.39 -12.25 -14.39
C PHE A 741 -14.51 -13.44 -15.33
N ALA A 742 -14.38 -13.14 -16.62
CA ALA A 742 -14.21 -14.10 -17.69
C ALA A 742 -12.96 -13.71 -18.50
N LEU A 743 -12.04 -14.66 -18.70
CA LEU A 743 -10.87 -14.51 -19.56
C LEU A 743 -10.99 -15.48 -20.73
N TRP A 744 -11.07 -14.94 -21.94
CA TRP A 744 -10.98 -15.70 -23.18
C TRP A 744 -9.57 -15.59 -23.76
N THR A 745 -8.90 -16.71 -23.92
CA THR A 745 -7.54 -16.81 -24.47
C THR A 745 -7.62 -17.20 -25.96
N PHE A 746 -7.52 -16.25 -26.88
CA PHE A 746 -7.55 -16.50 -28.33
C PHE A 746 -6.31 -17.25 -28.80
N SER A 747 -5.14 -16.89 -28.25
CA SER A 747 -3.85 -17.50 -28.53
C SER A 747 -2.95 -17.38 -27.27
N PRO A 748 -1.78 -18.01 -27.21
CA PRO A 748 -0.82 -17.82 -26.12
C PRO A 748 -0.37 -16.35 -25.93
N THR A 749 -0.59 -15.51 -26.94
CA THR A 749 -0.19 -14.11 -26.96
C THR A 749 -1.35 -13.10 -26.90
N VAL A 750 -2.61 -13.55 -27.07
CA VAL A 750 -3.78 -12.66 -27.12
C VAL A 750 -4.89 -13.16 -26.18
N GLY A 751 -5.30 -12.36 -25.25
CA GLY A 751 -6.42 -12.62 -24.34
C GLY A 751 -7.38 -11.43 -24.25
N LEU A 752 -8.66 -11.71 -24.06
CA LEU A 752 -9.68 -10.73 -23.74
C LEU A 752 -10.27 -11.05 -22.36
N ARG A 753 -10.21 -10.09 -21.48
CA ARG A 753 -10.78 -10.20 -20.13
C ARG A 753 -11.92 -9.24 -19.93
N VAL A 754 -13.01 -9.73 -19.39
CA VAL A 754 -14.15 -8.95 -18.91
C VAL A 754 -14.26 -9.16 -17.41
N LEU A 755 -14.31 -8.07 -16.65
CA LEU A 755 -14.42 -8.05 -15.19
C LEU A 755 -15.62 -7.22 -14.79
N GLY A 756 -16.47 -7.73 -13.90
CA GLY A 756 -17.49 -6.98 -13.18
C GLY A 756 -17.12 -6.90 -11.71
N SER A 757 -16.99 -5.70 -11.18
CA SER A 757 -16.68 -5.44 -9.77
C SER A 757 -17.87 -4.79 -9.08
N ASN A 758 -18.13 -5.14 -7.80
CA ASN A 758 -19.28 -4.69 -7.04
C ASN A 758 -20.62 -5.00 -7.75
N LEU A 759 -20.80 -6.26 -8.16
CA LEU A 759 -21.98 -6.72 -8.93
C LEU A 759 -23.33 -6.62 -8.20
N SER A 760 -23.32 -6.40 -6.88
CA SER A 760 -24.49 -6.17 -6.04
C SER A 760 -24.29 -4.87 -5.26
N PRO A 761 -24.36 -3.70 -5.93
CA PRO A 761 -24.10 -2.41 -5.30
C PRO A 761 -25.14 -2.12 -4.20
N ARG A 762 -24.69 -1.45 -3.13
CA ARG A 762 -25.51 -1.01 -2.00
C ARG A 762 -25.03 0.35 -1.53
N ASP A 763 -25.94 1.14 -1.00
CA ASP A 763 -25.62 2.39 -0.36
C ASP A 763 -24.77 2.16 0.88
N TYR A 764 -23.82 3.05 1.08
CA TYR A 764 -22.91 3.05 2.20
C TYR A 764 -23.28 4.18 3.15
N THR A 765 -24.00 3.86 4.24
CA THR A 765 -24.48 4.83 5.22
C THR A 765 -23.72 4.74 6.53
N SER A 766 -22.97 5.78 6.87
CA SER A 766 -22.23 5.90 8.12
C SER A 766 -22.85 6.98 9.00
N THR A 767 -22.80 6.80 10.33
CA THR A 767 -23.33 7.76 11.30
C THR A 767 -22.23 8.15 12.28
N ASN A 768 -22.14 9.45 12.57
CA ASN A 768 -21.35 10.01 13.67
C ASN A 768 -22.31 10.73 14.62
N THR A 769 -22.34 10.32 15.88
CA THR A 769 -23.18 10.91 16.90
C THR A 769 -22.32 11.44 18.02
N LEU A 770 -22.60 12.65 18.46
CA LEU A 770 -21.94 13.27 19.61
C LEU A 770 -23.02 13.84 20.55
N GLU A 771 -22.89 13.52 21.84
CA GLU A 771 -23.80 13.99 22.88
C GLU A 771 -22.99 14.79 23.91
N LEU A 772 -23.25 16.09 24.02
CA LEU A 772 -22.52 17.00 24.89
C LEU A 772 -23.43 18.11 25.43
N GLY A 773 -23.40 18.34 26.74
CA GLY A 773 -24.15 19.45 27.38
C GLY A 773 -25.65 19.38 27.18
N GLY A 774 -26.23 18.18 27.10
CA GLY A 774 -27.68 17.99 26.90
C GLY A 774 -28.12 18.10 25.43
N LEU A 775 -27.19 18.33 24.49
CA LEU A 775 -27.41 18.34 23.05
C LEU A 775 -26.83 17.06 22.42
N ARG A 776 -27.63 16.39 21.58
CA ARG A 776 -27.17 15.28 20.71
C ARG A 776 -27.17 15.75 19.28
N GLU A 777 -25.99 15.76 18.67
CA GLU A 777 -25.84 15.97 17.23
C GLU A 777 -25.53 14.64 16.53
N ALA A 778 -26.34 14.25 15.53
CA ALA A 778 -26.15 13.06 14.71
C ALA A 778 -25.98 13.45 13.24
N ALA A 779 -24.85 13.08 12.65
CA ALA A 779 -24.56 13.24 11.22
C ALA A 779 -24.60 11.89 10.52
N VAL A 780 -25.54 11.69 9.61
CA VAL A 780 -25.73 10.49 8.79
C VAL A 780 -25.27 10.80 7.37
N ASN A 781 -24.24 10.08 6.90
CA ASN A 781 -23.68 10.26 5.57
C ASN A 781 -23.96 9.02 4.72
N THR A 782 -24.66 9.18 3.60
CA THR A 782 -25.00 8.13 2.64
C THR A 782 -24.31 8.39 1.30
N SER A 783 -23.65 7.37 0.78
CA SER A 783 -23.02 7.40 -0.55
C SER A 783 -23.45 6.14 -1.33
N PRO A 784 -24.13 6.28 -2.47
CA PRO A 784 -24.41 5.18 -3.37
C PRO A 784 -23.12 4.52 -3.87
N SER A 785 -23.19 3.23 -4.17
CA SER A 785 -22.14 2.53 -4.87
C SER A 785 -22.64 1.95 -6.19
N PHE A 786 -21.76 1.73 -7.13
CA PHE A 786 -22.10 1.30 -8.48
C PHE A 786 -21.31 0.06 -8.89
N THR A 787 -21.85 -0.70 -9.86
CA THR A 787 -21.10 -1.77 -10.53
C THR A 787 -20.11 -1.14 -11.48
N ASN A 788 -18.85 -1.60 -11.42
CA ASN A 788 -17.79 -1.21 -12.35
C ASN A 788 -17.53 -2.39 -13.30
N TRP A 789 -17.74 -2.19 -14.60
CA TRP A 789 -17.38 -3.12 -15.65
C TRP A 789 -16.05 -2.73 -16.29
N GLN A 790 -15.19 -3.72 -16.54
CA GLN A 790 -13.91 -3.49 -17.23
C GLN A 790 -13.76 -4.49 -18.36
N VAL A 791 -13.34 -4.00 -19.51
CA VAL A 791 -12.96 -4.81 -20.67
C VAL A 791 -11.49 -4.53 -20.96
N ARG A 792 -10.68 -5.59 -21.07
CA ARG A 792 -9.24 -5.49 -21.26
C ARG A 792 -8.73 -6.47 -22.30
N LEU A 793 -8.00 -5.95 -23.28
CA LEU A 793 -7.20 -6.72 -24.23
C LEU A 793 -5.79 -6.87 -23.68
N GLU A 794 -5.32 -8.12 -23.58
CA GLU A 794 -4.00 -8.50 -23.09
C GLU A 794 -3.17 -9.05 -24.25
N LEU A 795 -2.07 -8.37 -24.59
CA LEU A 795 -1.18 -8.68 -25.71
C LEU A 795 0.22 -8.98 -25.20
N LYS A 796 0.79 -10.11 -25.59
CA LYS A 796 2.21 -10.45 -25.41
C LYS A 796 2.89 -10.32 -26.76
N LEU A 797 3.65 -9.22 -26.94
CA LEU A 797 4.27 -8.81 -28.21
C LEU A 797 5.65 -9.44 -28.41
#